data_76adbe7672fde257c31bb4cfba09d604
#
_entry.id   76adbe7672fde257c31bb4cfba09d604
#
_cell.length_a   1.000
_cell.length_b   1.000
_cell.length_c   1.000
_cell.angle_alpha   90.00
_cell.angle_beta   90.00
_cell.angle_gamma   90.00
#
_symmetry.space_group_name_H-M   'P 1'
#
loop_
_entity.id
_entity.type
_entity.pdbx_description
1 polymer ?
#
loop_
_entity_poly.entity_id
_entity_poly.type
_entity_poly.pdbx_seq_one_letter_code
_entity_poly.pdbx_strand_id
1 'polypeptide(L)'
;MIVLLTFQINYSQDIKEIDSISSNDTLKKKPLLLGKITRNAKGYIKIDKNKGKLYLYDKAELYYQDTELKAGIIVLDYKNNEVSAGRIKDSTGKLIQPPFFKQAGDEVNPDSIRFNFDTKKALIWNSRSEQSGMNVSALATKKENDSVYFIKEAKITTSKKENPDYYIRVRKGKFIPNNKIIAGLSNIYVADVPTPIFLPFAYFPLTQNRATGFIFPSIGQNNERGYFIQNGGYYFAPSDLFDVTLLADYYTNGSYGFRAESKYKVRYNYTGSLSLRFENLINGERGLPGYSKNNIYNIRWSHSQDSKSNPNSRFSASVNLGSSNYFRESVNQLNTPNFLNNTLNSSVSYSKTFRGYPSVNLSLTASHSQNTRTQTVNMSLPTLQANVERVYPFVKKNGQKKGILKNINLQYSVRGENRIQTSDSLFLKKEMFDDAMYGMKHSIPIGTNFKFLKHLSVSLSGKFDEVWTGQTIKRNDFDIINQTIGKKDTIKGFDRFNKYSFSASLGTTVYGVFNFKEGKKIQSIRHVMRPSVTYGINPSFEKYYDEYIIDANGNTNEYTRFEGGFFGTPGKTFSSSIGLGLSNVLEAKVKDKDSMKLEPKKIKLLNNLNFSTSYNIAADSLKWSPVRMTTSTSLFEDKLSLNLGATFDPYTVNENGRRINTLNINDGGGLFRMTRANINLGFSYSSKNSKNDKSNGSDNSRSGGRNDDLFGRANDFADSSFDENDEDKEDEEEDEKGLKFYQNQIPWDIRIAHSLTYSNNKKQKDITNNSLMLSANIDLSKKWRIGGSSGYDFKNKGVTYTQLRFERDLDSWKMNFNWVPFSTRASWYFFIGIKSDLLSDLKYDKRRLPDKRL
;
A
#
# COMPACT_ATOMS: atom_id res chain seq x y z
N MET A 1 7.20 36.38 10.75
CA MET A 1 7.09 37.34 9.62
C MET A 1 6.22 36.66 8.56
N ILE A 2 4.92 36.95 8.63
CA ILE A 2 3.88 36.35 7.77
C ILE A 2 3.71 37.34 6.63
N VAL A 3 4.00 36.91 5.41
CA VAL A 3 3.75 37.68 4.19
C VAL A 3 2.34 37.32 3.71
N LEU A 4 1.42 38.25 3.88
CA LEU A 4 0.09 38.25 3.28
C LEU A 4 0.22 38.69 1.82
N LEU A 5 0.04 37.74 0.90
CA LEU A 5 -0.16 38.03 -0.53
C LEU A 5 -1.65 38.31 -0.78
N THR A 6 -1.97 39.57 -0.93
CA THR A 6 -3.29 40.03 -1.41
C THR A 6 -3.34 39.94 -2.94
N PHE A 7 -4.14 38.98 -3.46
CA PHE A 7 -4.50 39.00 -4.88
C PHE A 7 -5.65 39.98 -5.11
N GLN A 8 -5.39 41.07 -5.85
CA GLN A 8 -6.44 41.89 -6.42
C GLN A 8 -6.94 41.23 -7.71
N ILE A 9 -8.21 40.85 -7.70
CA ILE A 9 -8.91 40.38 -8.91
C ILE A 9 -9.55 41.61 -9.53
N ASN A 10 -9.02 42.06 -10.66
CA ASN A 10 -9.64 43.07 -11.50
C ASN A 10 -10.74 42.41 -12.35
N TYR A 11 -12.00 42.69 -12.05
CA TYR A 11 -13.11 42.44 -12.97
C TYR A 11 -13.20 43.58 -13.99
N SER A 12 -12.90 43.28 -15.25
CA SER A 12 -13.25 44.13 -16.39
C SER A 12 -14.70 43.84 -16.76
N GLN A 13 -15.58 44.82 -16.58
CA GLN A 13 -16.92 44.79 -17.12
C GLN A 13 -16.89 45.39 -18.52
N ASP A 14 -17.07 44.59 -19.55
CA ASP A 14 -17.39 45.06 -20.89
C ASP A 14 -18.86 45.46 -20.93
N ILE A 15 -19.10 46.79 -20.94
CA ILE A 15 -20.42 47.36 -21.20
C ILE A 15 -20.59 47.35 -22.72
N LYS A 16 -21.42 46.45 -23.24
CA LYS A 16 -21.94 46.57 -24.62
C LYS A 16 -23.06 47.61 -24.66
N GLU A 17 -22.82 48.64 -25.45
CA GLU A 17 -23.81 49.64 -25.80
C GLU A 17 -25.08 49.01 -26.39
N ILE A 18 -26.22 49.43 -25.88
CA ILE A 18 -27.54 49.03 -26.39
C ILE A 18 -27.92 50.02 -27.46
N ASP A 19 -27.80 49.60 -28.71
CA ASP A 19 -28.43 50.35 -29.82
C ASP A 19 -29.96 50.26 -29.73
N SER A 20 -30.58 51.38 -29.64
CA SER A 20 -32.02 51.58 -29.68
C SER A 20 -32.55 51.27 -31.09
N ILE A 21 -33.25 50.16 -31.24
CA ILE A 21 -34.01 49.87 -32.47
C ILE A 21 -35.49 50.21 -32.23
N SER A 22 -35.95 51.13 -33.08
CA SER A 22 -37.30 51.58 -33.15
C SER A 22 -38.32 50.46 -33.42
N SER A 23 -39.43 50.55 -32.68
CA SER A 23 -40.58 49.67 -32.84
C SER A 23 -41.25 49.87 -34.20
N ASN A 24 -41.33 48.83 -35.01
CA ASN A 24 -42.41 48.62 -35.96
C ASN A 24 -43.02 47.24 -35.69
N ASP A 25 -44.13 47.31 -35.02
CA ASP A 25 -44.92 46.16 -34.60
C ASP A 25 -45.79 45.66 -35.75
N THR A 26 -45.31 44.66 -36.46
CA THR A 26 -46.19 43.80 -37.26
C THR A 26 -46.23 42.46 -36.58
N LEU A 27 -47.37 42.15 -35.94
CA LEU A 27 -47.68 40.84 -35.34
C LEU A 27 -47.58 39.75 -36.40
N LYS A 28 -46.36 39.21 -36.64
CA LYS A 28 -46.15 37.91 -37.29
C LYS A 28 -46.69 36.84 -36.34
N LYS A 29 -47.85 36.24 -36.67
CA LYS A 29 -48.29 34.99 -36.00
C LYS A 29 -47.11 34.01 -35.98
N LYS A 30 -46.58 33.72 -34.78
CA LYS A 30 -45.52 32.69 -34.61
C LYS A 30 -46.07 31.39 -35.23
N PRO A 31 -45.26 30.65 -36.02
CA PRO A 31 -45.68 29.36 -36.52
C PRO A 31 -45.97 28.45 -35.30
N LEU A 32 -47.05 27.66 -35.38
CA LEU A 32 -47.56 26.85 -34.28
C LEU A 32 -46.54 25.85 -33.75
N LEU A 33 -45.56 25.41 -34.54
CA LEU A 33 -44.44 24.52 -34.14
C LEU A 33 -43.30 24.71 -35.15
N LEU A 34 -42.07 24.77 -34.66
CA LEU A 34 -40.87 24.99 -35.48
C LEU A 34 -40.31 23.76 -36.18
N GLY A 35 -40.92 22.58 -35.98
CA GLY A 35 -40.43 21.30 -36.56
C GLY A 35 -41.57 20.28 -36.80
N LYS A 36 -41.24 19.23 -37.57
CA LYS A 36 -42.16 18.13 -37.85
C LYS A 36 -42.28 17.24 -36.61
N ILE A 37 -43.50 16.94 -36.17
CA ILE A 37 -43.77 15.93 -35.14
C ILE A 37 -43.93 14.57 -35.79
N THR A 38 -43.10 13.61 -35.37
CA THR A 38 -43.27 12.19 -35.71
C THR A 38 -44.08 11.54 -34.61
N ARG A 39 -45.08 10.74 -34.97
CA ARG A 39 -46.02 10.14 -34.02
C ARG A 39 -46.39 8.70 -34.45
N ASN A 40 -46.60 7.85 -33.47
CA ASN A 40 -47.01 6.47 -33.64
C ASN A 40 -47.93 6.04 -32.49
N ALA A 41 -48.83 5.13 -32.72
CA ALA A 41 -49.65 4.47 -31.70
C ALA A 41 -50.16 3.14 -32.21
N LYS A 42 -50.21 2.12 -31.33
CA LYS A 42 -50.68 0.77 -31.71
C LYS A 42 -52.22 0.68 -31.74
N GLY A 43 -52.90 1.35 -30.81
CA GLY A 43 -54.36 1.28 -30.70
C GLY A 43 -55.05 2.19 -31.71
N TYR A 44 -55.10 3.50 -31.47
CA TYR A 44 -55.68 4.45 -32.39
C TYR A 44 -55.02 5.84 -32.39
N ILE A 45 -55.12 6.54 -33.48
CA ILE A 45 -54.75 7.97 -33.61
C ILE A 45 -56.03 8.75 -33.98
N LYS A 46 -56.52 9.63 -33.07
CA LYS A 46 -57.73 10.41 -33.26
C LYS A 46 -57.43 11.90 -33.27
N ILE A 47 -57.88 12.62 -34.31
CA ILE A 47 -57.74 14.08 -34.42
C ILE A 47 -59.15 14.70 -34.20
N ASP A 48 -59.24 15.52 -33.16
CA ASP A 48 -60.44 16.36 -32.90
C ASP A 48 -60.14 17.76 -33.39
N LYS A 49 -60.63 18.11 -34.58
CA LYS A 49 -60.39 19.40 -35.22
C LYS A 49 -61.09 20.55 -34.45
N ASN A 50 -62.26 20.30 -33.85
CA ASN A 50 -62.96 21.33 -33.09
C ASN A 50 -62.28 21.76 -31.86
N LYS A 51 -61.68 20.77 -31.13
CA LYS A 51 -60.96 21.03 -29.93
C LYS A 51 -59.47 21.29 -30.19
N GLY A 52 -58.96 21.07 -31.42
CA GLY A 52 -57.56 21.23 -31.78
C GLY A 52 -56.64 20.19 -31.07
N LYS A 53 -57.15 18.99 -30.84
CA LYS A 53 -56.41 17.95 -30.09
C LYS A 53 -56.18 16.70 -30.92
N LEU A 54 -54.97 16.10 -30.70
CA LEU A 54 -54.58 14.82 -31.20
C LEU A 54 -54.46 13.83 -30.05
N TYR A 55 -55.11 12.68 -30.17
CA TYR A 55 -55.05 11.60 -29.22
C TYR A 55 -54.30 10.41 -29.83
N LEU A 56 -53.29 9.91 -29.12
CA LEU A 56 -52.56 8.70 -29.43
C LEU A 56 -52.80 7.74 -28.27
N TYR A 57 -53.21 6.50 -28.53
CA TYR A 57 -53.64 5.52 -27.55
C TYR A 57 -53.01 4.15 -27.80
N ASP A 58 -52.54 3.51 -26.74
CA ASP A 58 -51.82 2.23 -26.69
C ASP A 58 -50.45 2.31 -27.38
N LYS A 59 -49.38 2.14 -26.60
CA LYS A 59 -48.01 2.31 -27.05
C LYS A 59 -47.78 3.57 -27.87
N ALA A 60 -48.31 4.67 -27.38
CA ALA A 60 -48.22 5.96 -28.02
C ALA A 60 -46.77 6.50 -27.96
N GLU A 61 -46.28 6.99 -29.10
CA GLU A 61 -44.95 7.58 -29.25
C GLU A 61 -45.07 8.92 -29.96
N LEU A 62 -44.30 9.89 -29.48
CA LEU A 62 -44.23 11.23 -30.04
C LEU A 62 -42.76 11.71 -30.00
N TYR A 63 -42.26 12.13 -31.16
CA TYR A 63 -40.91 12.66 -31.33
C TYR A 63 -40.98 14.07 -31.89
N TYR A 64 -40.33 15.01 -31.21
CA TYR A 64 -40.24 16.39 -31.62
C TYR A 64 -38.90 16.98 -31.27
N GLN A 65 -38.08 17.33 -32.27
CA GLN A 65 -36.70 17.79 -32.12
C GLN A 65 -35.89 16.80 -31.27
N ASP A 66 -35.40 17.25 -30.10
CA ASP A 66 -34.64 16.50 -29.12
C ASP A 66 -35.50 15.82 -28.03
N THR A 67 -36.83 15.92 -28.18
CA THR A 67 -37.79 15.38 -27.21
C THR A 67 -38.40 14.05 -27.70
N GLU A 68 -38.32 13.03 -26.88
CA GLU A 68 -38.96 11.73 -27.05
C GLU A 68 -39.96 11.51 -25.91
N LEU A 69 -41.21 11.20 -26.25
CA LEU A 69 -42.27 10.89 -25.29
C LEU A 69 -42.98 9.60 -25.70
N LYS A 70 -42.94 8.60 -24.84
CA LYS A 70 -43.67 7.31 -24.99
C LYS A 70 -44.63 7.15 -23.82
N ALA A 71 -45.84 6.68 -24.05
CA ALA A 71 -46.82 6.48 -22.99
C ALA A 71 -47.96 5.57 -23.41
N GLY A 72 -48.85 5.18 -22.49
CA GLY A 72 -50.09 4.52 -22.78
C GLY A 72 -51.05 5.42 -23.56
N ILE A 73 -51.16 6.70 -23.13
CA ILE A 73 -51.95 7.73 -23.83
C ILE A 73 -51.15 9.01 -23.95
N ILE A 74 -51.15 9.63 -25.14
CA ILE A 74 -50.57 10.97 -25.37
C ILE A 74 -51.66 11.83 -26.00
N VAL A 75 -51.87 13.00 -25.44
CA VAL A 75 -52.80 14.03 -25.95
C VAL A 75 -52.02 15.27 -26.28
N LEU A 76 -51.95 15.63 -27.54
CA LEU A 76 -51.32 16.88 -28.02
C LEU A 76 -52.39 17.92 -28.29
N ASP A 77 -52.28 19.06 -27.64
CA ASP A 77 -53.14 20.26 -27.84
C ASP A 77 -52.39 21.26 -28.71
N TYR A 78 -52.82 21.35 -29.97
CA TYR A 78 -52.21 22.25 -30.95
C TYR A 78 -52.54 23.76 -30.70
N LYS A 79 -53.62 24.07 -29.95
CA LYS A 79 -53.98 25.47 -29.64
C LYS A 79 -53.07 26.04 -28.58
N ASN A 80 -52.69 25.21 -27.60
CA ASN A 80 -51.88 25.65 -26.46
C ASN A 80 -50.41 25.20 -26.57
N ASN A 81 -50.05 24.49 -27.64
CA ASN A 81 -48.75 23.86 -27.85
C ASN A 81 -48.32 22.99 -26.64
N GLU A 82 -49.26 22.25 -26.06
CA GLU A 82 -49.07 21.40 -24.91
C GLU A 82 -49.27 19.92 -25.26
N VAL A 83 -48.44 19.07 -24.64
CA VAL A 83 -48.61 17.64 -24.66
C VAL A 83 -48.85 17.11 -23.24
N SER A 84 -49.83 16.23 -23.11
CA SER A 84 -50.08 15.51 -21.85
C SER A 84 -49.96 14.02 -22.14
N ALA A 85 -49.22 13.29 -21.24
CA ALA A 85 -49.07 11.85 -21.35
C ALA A 85 -49.37 11.18 -20.01
N GLY A 86 -49.91 9.94 -20.09
CA GLY A 86 -50.28 9.18 -18.92
C GLY A 86 -50.35 7.67 -19.16
N ARG A 87 -50.66 6.93 -18.11
CA ARG A 87 -50.89 5.47 -18.11
C ARG A 87 -52.28 5.15 -18.65
N ILE A 88 -52.44 3.94 -19.19
CA ILE A 88 -53.75 3.36 -19.53
C ILE A 88 -54.08 2.21 -18.58
N LYS A 89 -55.38 1.86 -18.49
CA LYS A 89 -55.82 0.70 -17.73
C LYS A 89 -55.89 -0.51 -18.66
N ASP A 90 -55.44 -1.66 -18.17
CA ASP A 90 -55.65 -2.95 -18.85
C ASP A 90 -57.06 -3.50 -18.61
N SER A 91 -57.34 -4.71 -19.11
CA SER A 91 -58.60 -5.41 -18.93
C SER A 91 -58.94 -5.76 -17.48
N THR A 92 -57.93 -5.74 -16.59
CA THR A 92 -58.08 -6.02 -15.15
C THR A 92 -58.20 -4.73 -14.32
N GLY A 93 -58.13 -3.54 -14.97
CA GLY A 93 -58.16 -2.23 -14.30
C GLY A 93 -56.81 -1.75 -13.77
N LYS A 94 -55.75 -2.55 -13.98
CA LYS A 94 -54.38 -2.15 -13.57
C LYS A 94 -53.80 -1.10 -14.50
N LEU A 95 -53.14 -0.08 -13.94
CA LEU A 95 -52.46 0.96 -14.73
C LEU A 95 -51.15 0.42 -15.32
N ILE A 96 -51.07 0.43 -16.66
CA ILE A 96 -49.94 -0.06 -17.44
C ILE A 96 -49.39 1.05 -18.34
N GLN A 97 -48.24 0.83 -18.98
CA GLN A 97 -47.55 1.71 -19.91
C GLN A 97 -47.27 3.12 -19.32
N PRO A 98 -46.40 3.23 -18.30
CA PRO A 98 -46.02 4.51 -17.75
C PRO A 98 -45.36 5.38 -18.83
N PRO A 99 -45.51 6.70 -18.75
CA PRO A 99 -44.80 7.61 -19.62
C PRO A 99 -43.28 7.48 -19.46
N PHE A 100 -42.59 7.63 -20.57
CA PHE A 100 -41.14 7.81 -20.65
C PHE A 100 -40.89 9.13 -21.38
N PHE A 101 -40.16 10.02 -20.76
CA PHE A 101 -39.83 11.33 -21.31
C PHE A 101 -38.30 11.50 -21.32
N LYS A 102 -37.78 11.82 -22.52
CA LYS A 102 -36.35 12.09 -22.72
C LYS A 102 -36.19 13.41 -23.46
N GLN A 103 -35.32 14.28 -22.96
CA GLN A 103 -34.99 15.54 -23.62
C GLN A 103 -33.54 15.93 -23.30
N ALA A 104 -32.77 16.29 -24.32
CA ALA A 104 -31.37 16.75 -24.19
C ALA A 104 -30.48 15.82 -23.32
N GLY A 105 -30.74 14.51 -23.30
CA GLY A 105 -30.01 13.52 -22.52
C GLY A 105 -30.60 13.23 -21.13
N ASP A 106 -31.50 14.04 -20.62
CA ASP A 106 -32.20 13.78 -19.35
C ASP A 106 -33.36 12.81 -19.57
N GLU A 107 -33.42 11.75 -18.77
CA GLU A 107 -34.45 10.71 -18.81
C GLU A 107 -35.28 10.75 -17.52
N VAL A 108 -36.61 10.74 -17.68
CA VAL A 108 -37.57 10.76 -16.58
C VAL A 108 -38.71 9.76 -16.86
N ASN A 109 -39.03 8.94 -15.84
CA ASN A 109 -40.13 7.97 -15.87
C ASN A 109 -41.26 8.44 -14.92
N PRO A 110 -42.23 9.26 -15.38
CA PRO A 110 -43.30 9.71 -14.52
C PRO A 110 -44.55 8.80 -14.60
N ASP A 111 -45.52 9.06 -13.73
CA ASP A 111 -46.87 8.49 -13.87
C ASP A 111 -47.73 9.30 -14.85
N SER A 112 -47.53 10.63 -14.89
CA SER A 112 -48.09 11.51 -15.87
C SER A 112 -47.22 12.77 -16.05
N ILE A 113 -47.29 13.36 -17.24
CA ILE A 113 -46.55 14.57 -17.60
C ILE A 113 -47.44 15.50 -18.43
N ARG A 114 -47.27 16.79 -18.19
CA ARG A 114 -47.82 17.88 -19.04
C ARG A 114 -46.65 18.79 -19.39
N PHE A 115 -46.37 18.92 -20.68
CA PHE A 115 -45.24 19.66 -21.22
C PHE A 115 -45.70 20.68 -22.25
N ASN A 116 -45.20 21.90 -22.21
CA ASN A 116 -45.49 22.95 -23.16
C ASN A 116 -44.25 23.18 -24.05
N PHE A 117 -44.41 23.07 -25.36
CA PHE A 117 -43.32 23.14 -26.34
C PHE A 117 -42.76 24.54 -26.54
N ASP A 118 -43.57 25.59 -26.33
CA ASP A 118 -43.13 26.98 -26.50
C ASP A 118 -42.31 27.47 -25.31
N THR A 119 -42.83 27.22 -24.11
CA THR A 119 -42.19 27.66 -22.88
C THR A 119 -41.16 26.68 -22.34
N LYS A 120 -41.13 25.46 -22.90
CA LYS A 120 -40.32 24.32 -22.41
C LYS A 120 -40.54 23.96 -20.93
N LYS A 121 -41.66 24.45 -20.36
CA LYS A 121 -42.05 24.12 -18.97
C LYS A 121 -42.87 22.84 -18.93
N ALA A 122 -42.68 22.08 -17.83
CA ALA A 122 -43.44 20.87 -17.58
C ALA A 122 -43.92 20.77 -16.12
N LEU A 123 -45.03 20.08 -15.95
CA LEU A 123 -45.49 19.52 -14.68
C LEU A 123 -45.48 18.00 -14.78
N ILE A 124 -44.79 17.38 -13.86
CA ILE A 124 -44.49 15.96 -13.88
C ILE A 124 -44.91 15.38 -12.53
N TRP A 125 -45.69 14.28 -12.51
CA TRP A 125 -46.18 13.64 -11.30
C TRP A 125 -45.55 12.28 -11.13
N ASN A 126 -45.13 11.94 -9.89
CA ASN A 126 -44.44 10.74 -9.52
C ASN A 126 -43.22 10.46 -10.41
N SER A 127 -42.40 11.49 -10.60
CA SER A 127 -41.20 11.44 -11.44
C SER A 127 -40.15 10.55 -10.78
N ARG A 128 -39.45 9.74 -11.60
CA ARG A 128 -38.30 8.90 -11.21
C ARG A 128 -37.18 9.16 -12.22
N SER A 129 -36.00 9.47 -11.74
CA SER A 129 -34.82 9.76 -12.55
C SER A 129 -33.58 9.25 -11.82
N GLU A 130 -32.67 8.68 -12.55
CA GLU A 130 -31.33 8.31 -12.04
C GLU A 130 -30.33 9.37 -12.53
N GLN A 131 -29.56 9.92 -11.61
CA GLN A 131 -28.59 10.99 -11.87
C GLN A 131 -27.31 10.70 -11.12
N SER A 132 -26.24 10.41 -11.85
CA SER A 132 -24.89 10.17 -11.26
C SER A 132 -24.88 9.15 -10.12
N GLY A 133 -25.64 8.04 -10.26
CA GLY A 133 -25.75 6.98 -9.25
C GLY A 133 -26.70 7.30 -8.09
N MET A 134 -27.43 8.41 -8.12
CA MET A 134 -28.53 8.71 -7.20
C MET A 134 -29.87 8.56 -7.87
N ASN A 135 -30.80 7.84 -7.24
CA ASN A 135 -32.19 7.71 -7.61
C ASN A 135 -32.98 8.83 -6.95
N VAL A 136 -33.56 9.70 -7.77
CA VAL A 136 -34.41 10.81 -7.34
C VAL A 136 -35.84 10.53 -7.76
N SER A 137 -36.75 10.35 -6.82
CA SER A 137 -38.19 10.26 -7.08
C SER A 137 -38.92 11.40 -6.40
N ALA A 138 -39.86 12.05 -7.08
CA ALA A 138 -40.60 13.17 -6.51
C ALA A 138 -42.09 13.03 -6.83
N LEU A 139 -42.94 13.37 -5.83
CA LEU A 139 -44.40 13.38 -5.98
C LEU A 139 -44.84 14.35 -7.07
N ALA A 140 -44.23 15.53 -7.11
CA ALA A 140 -44.44 16.53 -8.14
C ALA A 140 -43.14 17.25 -8.50
N THR A 141 -42.88 17.38 -9.81
CA THR A 141 -41.71 18.05 -10.37
C THR A 141 -42.23 19.14 -11.35
N LYS A 142 -41.78 20.39 -11.15
CA LYS A 142 -42.01 21.47 -12.10
C LYS A 142 -40.70 21.76 -12.82
N LYS A 143 -40.66 21.54 -14.12
CA LYS A 143 -39.60 22.01 -15.02
C LYS A 143 -39.82 23.47 -15.32
N GLU A 144 -38.87 24.32 -14.96
CA GLU A 144 -38.96 25.77 -15.23
C GLU A 144 -38.25 26.12 -16.53
N ASN A 145 -37.13 25.49 -16.81
CA ASN A 145 -36.35 25.58 -18.05
C ASN A 145 -35.50 24.31 -18.20
N ASP A 146 -34.66 24.24 -19.26
CA ASP A 146 -33.83 23.07 -19.54
C ASP A 146 -32.80 22.73 -18.45
N SER A 147 -32.51 23.68 -17.54
CA SER A 147 -31.48 23.49 -16.50
C SER A 147 -32.03 23.49 -15.08
N VAL A 148 -33.30 23.82 -14.84
CA VAL A 148 -33.83 24.00 -13.49
C VAL A 148 -35.17 23.31 -13.30
N TYR A 149 -35.25 22.47 -12.30
CA TYR A 149 -36.45 21.77 -11.86
C TYR A 149 -36.74 22.09 -10.39
N PHE A 150 -37.99 22.25 -10.02
CA PHE A 150 -38.45 22.32 -8.63
C PHE A 150 -39.15 21.02 -8.27
N ILE A 151 -38.70 20.42 -7.19
CA ILE A 151 -39.21 19.13 -6.71
C ILE A 151 -39.94 19.30 -5.39
N LYS A 152 -41.01 18.52 -5.21
CA LYS A 152 -41.84 18.52 -4.00
C LYS A 152 -41.98 17.06 -3.53
N GLU A 153 -41.83 16.86 -2.21
CA GLU A 153 -41.88 15.53 -1.55
C GLU A 153 -40.99 14.52 -2.29
N ALA A 154 -39.75 14.91 -2.48
CA ALA A 154 -38.80 14.05 -3.17
C ALA A 154 -38.13 13.05 -2.21
N LYS A 155 -37.86 11.86 -2.71
CA LYS A 155 -37.02 10.83 -2.06
C LYS A 155 -35.73 10.74 -2.86
N ILE A 156 -34.60 10.90 -2.19
CA ILE A 156 -33.24 10.80 -2.76
C ILE A 156 -32.56 9.59 -2.10
N THR A 157 -32.09 8.65 -2.89
CA THR A 157 -31.42 7.44 -2.39
C THR A 157 -30.36 6.95 -3.39
N THR A 158 -29.38 6.20 -2.92
CA THR A 158 -28.44 5.48 -3.78
C THR A 158 -28.80 3.97 -3.84
N SER A 159 -29.90 3.57 -3.19
CA SER A 159 -30.41 2.21 -3.27
C SER A 159 -30.96 1.91 -4.67
N LYS A 160 -30.56 0.77 -5.23
CA LYS A 160 -31.08 0.30 -6.54
C LYS A 160 -32.42 -0.44 -6.41
N LYS A 161 -32.91 -0.66 -5.18
CA LYS A 161 -34.18 -1.36 -4.92
C LYS A 161 -35.38 -0.47 -5.27
N GLU A 162 -36.44 -1.08 -5.75
CA GLU A 162 -37.72 -0.40 -5.99
C GLU A 162 -38.28 0.23 -4.70
N ASN A 163 -38.20 -0.49 -3.58
CA ASN A 163 -38.42 0.01 -2.23
C ASN A 163 -37.06 0.20 -1.55
N PRO A 164 -36.53 1.44 -1.50
CA PRO A 164 -35.21 1.70 -0.98
C PRO A 164 -35.10 1.44 0.52
N ASP A 165 -34.01 0.83 0.95
CA ASP A 165 -33.72 0.55 2.36
C ASP A 165 -33.57 1.84 3.17
N TYR A 166 -33.22 2.93 2.52
CA TYR A 166 -33.12 4.26 3.10
C TYR A 166 -33.32 5.33 2.01
N TYR A 167 -33.80 6.47 2.44
CA TYR A 167 -33.90 7.65 1.58
C TYR A 167 -33.91 8.93 2.40
N ILE A 168 -33.50 10.00 1.76
CA ILE A 168 -33.63 11.35 2.27
C ILE A 168 -34.91 11.94 1.68
N ARG A 169 -35.89 12.24 2.52
CA ARG A 169 -37.13 12.91 2.12
C ARG A 169 -36.92 14.39 2.13
N VAL A 170 -37.07 15.02 0.97
CA VAL A 170 -36.95 16.47 0.74
C VAL A 170 -38.33 17.04 0.52
N ARG A 171 -38.79 17.94 1.37
CA ARG A 171 -40.13 18.54 1.24
C ARG A 171 -40.23 19.43 0.03
N LYS A 172 -39.24 20.30 -0.18
CA LYS A 172 -39.11 21.17 -1.36
C LYS A 172 -37.63 21.30 -1.72
N GLY A 173 -37.34 21.27 -3.01
CA GLY A 173 -35.97 21.43 -3.47
C GLY A 173 -35.88 21.98 -4.88
N LYS A 174 -34.71 22.50 -5.21
CA LYS A 174 -34.30 22.91 -6.56
C LYS A 174 -33.29 21.86 -7.08
N PHE A 175 -33.65 21.23 -8.16
CA PHE A 175 -32.86 20.21 -8.83
C PHE A 175 -32.27 20.77 -10.12
N ILE A 176 -30.99 20.67 -10.29
CA ILE A 176 -30.23 21.07 -11.48
C ILE A 176 -29.55 19.81 -11.99
N PRO A 177 -30.04 19.19 -13.09
CA PRO A 177 -29.49 17.93 -13.60
C PRO A 177 -27.98 17.98 -13.81
N ASN A 178 -27.31 16.87 -13.58
CA ASN A 178 -25.86 16.73 -13.73
C ASN A 178 -25.01 17.75 -12.94
N ASN A 179 -25.61 18.47 -11.99
CA ASN A 179 -24.91 19.46 -11.18
C ASN A 179 -25.20 19.28 -9.68
N LYS A 180 -26.44 19.58 -9.23
CA LYS A 180 -26.77 19.62 -7.79
C LYS A 180 -28.25 19.57 -7.47
N ILE A 181 -28.56 19.10 -6.23
CA ILE A 181 -29.86 19.33 -5.60
C ILE A 181 -29.68 20.27 -4.42
N ILE A 182 -30.42 21.36 -4.40
CA ILE A 182 -30.54 22.26 -3.26
C ILE A 182 -31.83 21.89 -2.56
N ALA A 183 -31.75 21.28 -1.41
CA ALA A 183 -32.87 20.79 -0.64
C ALA A 183 -33.17 21.71 0.55
N GLY A 184 -34.44 22.02 0.75
CA GLY A 184 -34.93 22.65 1.97
C GLY A 184 -35.01 21.61 3.09
N LEU A 185 -36.02 21.78 3.98
CA LEU A 185 -36.21 20.85 5.09
C LEU A 185 -36.24 19.37 4.63
N SER A 186 -35.35 18.59 5.17
CA SER A 186 -35.13 17.19 4.77
C SER A 186 -34.97 16.30 6.00
N ASN A 187 -35.48 15.07 5.93
CA ASN A 187 -35.37 14.05 6.97
C ASN A 187 -34.83 12.77 6.37
N ILE A 188 -34.03 12.05 7.15
CA ILE A 188 -33.50 10.73 6.76
C ILE A 188 -34.47 9.65 7.25
N TYR A 189 -34.83 8.74 6.35
CA TYR A 189 -35.66 7.57 6.61
C TYR A 189 -34.82 6.30 6.40
N VAL A 190 -34.96 5.34 7.31
CA VAL A 190 -34.36 3.99 7.21
C VAL A 190 -35.48 2.98 7.38
N ALA A 191 -35.66 2.10 6.42
CA ALA A 191 -36.79 1.14 6.36
C ALA A 191 -38.15 1.83 6.58
N ASP A 192 -38.39 2.97 5.94
CA ASP A 192 -39.56 3.83 6.06
C ASP A 192 -39.81 4.46 7.45
N VAL A 193 -38.90 4.27 8.41
CA VAL A 193 -38.96 4.88 9.75
C VAL A 193 -38.15 6.19 9.74
N PRO A 194 -38.75 7.32 10.17
CA PRO A 194 -38.01 8.58 10.26
C PRO A 194 -36.94 8.50 11.36
N THR A 195 -35.72 8.86 11.02
CA THR A 195 -34.67 9.05 12.01
C THR A 195 -34.78 10.43 12.67
N PRO A 196 -34.20 10.65 13.86
CA PRO A 196 -34.16 11.96 14.51
C PRO A 196 -33.25 12.98 13.79
N ILE A 197 -32.61 12.56 12.69
CA ILE A 197 -31.71 13.43 11.91
C ILE A 197 -32.54 14.20 10.89
N PHE A 198 -32.60 15.52 11.04
CA PHE A 198 -33.19 16.40 10.06
C PHE A 198 -32.21 17.51 9.64
N LEU A 199 -32.31 17.94 8.41
CA LEU A 199 -31.48 18.98 7.82
C LEU A 199 -32.39 20.15 7.40
N PRO A 200 -32.26 21.34 7.99
CA PRO A 200 -33.04 22.51 7.60
C PRO A 200 -32.72 22.93 6.16
N PHE A 201 -31.50 22.69 5.73
CA PHE A 201 -30.98 22.94 4.40
C PHE A 201 -29.94 21.89 4.05
N ALA A 202 -29.96 21.37 2.84
CA ALA A 202 -28.97 20.42 2.34
C ALA A 202 -28.58 20.71 0.89
N TYR A 203 -27.36 20.35 0.56
CA TYR A 203 -26.78 20.45 -0.77
C TYR A 203 -26.22 19.10 -1.17
N PHE A 204 -26.75 18.51 -2.26
CA PHE A 204 -26.30 17.22 -2.79
C PHE A 204 -25.66 17.46 -4.16
N PRO A 205 -24.36 17.27 -4.31
CA PRO A 205 -23.72 17.34 -5.63
C PRO A 205 -24.13 16.10 -6.46
N LEU A 206 -24.46 16.33 -7.73
CA LEU A 206 -24.81 15.30 -8.71
C LEU A 206 -23.71 15.14 -9.76
N THR A 207 -22.50 15.48 -9.43
CA THR A 207 -21.35 15.36 -10.31
C THR A 207 -20.47 14.23 -9.84
N GLN A 208 -19.92 13.46 -10.78
CA GLN A 208 -18.84 12.51 -10.46
C GLN A 208 -17.53 13.22 -10.11
N ASN A 209 -17.47 14.53 -10.27
CA ASN A 209 -16.33 15.35 -9.92
C ASN A 209 -16.28 15.60 -8.41
N ARG A 210 -15.08 15.73 -7.86
CA ARG A 210 -14.86 16.04 -6.44
C ARG A 210 -15.51 17.35 -6.08
N ALA A 211 -16.40 17.35 -5.09
CA ALA A 211 -17.10 18.54 -4.62
C ALA A 211 -16.54 19.01 -3.26
N THR A 212 -16.26 20.30 -3.16
CA THR A 212 -15.89 20.96 -1.90
C THR A 212 -17.07 20.97 -0.94
N GLY A 213 -16.86 20.65 0.34
CA GLY A 213 -17.94 20.62 1.34
C GLY A 213 -17.49 20.27 2.75
N PHE A 214 -18.43 20.34 3.68
CA PHE A 214 -18.25 19.97 5.08
C PHE A 214 -18.26 18.44 5.24
N ILE A 215 -17.39 17.94 6.13
CA ILE A 215 -17.37 16.55 6.58
C ILE A 215 -18.02 16.51 7.95
N PHE A 216 -19.11 15.75 8.08
CA PHE A 216 -19.80 15.60 9.35
C PHE A 216 -18.99 14.77 10.34
N PRO A 217 -18.89 15.21 11.61
CA PRO A 217 -18.11 14.49 12.60
C PRO A 217 -18.82 13.22 13.07
N SER A 218 -18.05 12.24 13.49
CA SER A 218 -18.52 11.12 14.32
C SER A 218 -18.64 11.56 15.76
N ILE A 219 -19.74 11.24 16.42
CA ILE A 219 -20.01 11.57 17.82
C ILE A 219 -20.02 10.25 18.61
N GLY A 220 -19.40 10.24 19.76
CA GLY A 220 -19.37 9.05 20.61
C GLY A 220 -18.86 9.32 22.01
N GLN A 221 -18.64 8.25 22.77
CA GLN A 221 -18.14 8.29 24.14
C GLN A 221 -16.91 7.40 24.29
N ASN A 222 -15.93 7.88 25.01
CA ASN A 222 -14.70 7.17 25.39
C ASN A 222 -14.59 7.18 26.91
N ASN A 223 -14.34 6.03 27.52
CA ASN A 223 -14.26 5.90 28.99
C ASN A 223 -13.12 6.71 29.61
N GLU A 224 -12.03 6.97 28.86
CA GLU A 224 -10.86 7.72 29.36
C GLU A 224 -10.96 9.23 29.13
N ARG A 225 -11.68 9.67 28.08
CA ARG A 225 -11.69 11.07 27.61
C ARG A 225 -13.07 11.71 27.56
N GLY A 226 -14.11 10.96 27.94
CA GLY A 226 -15.49 11.41 27.92
C GLY A 226 -16.12 11.39 26.52
N TYR A 227 -17.03 12.31 26.27
CA TYR A 227 -17.67 12.44 24.97
C TYR A 227 -16.71 13.05 23.96
N PHE A 228 -16.87 12.69 22.69
CA PHE A 228 -16.03 13.20 21.61
C PHE A 228 -16.81 13.56 20.36
N ILE A 229 -16.24 14.48 19.64
CA ILE A 229 -16.55 14.81 18.25
C ILE A 229 -15.27 14.55 17.45
N GLN A 230 -15.28 13.61 16.51
CA GLN A 230 -14.09 13.21 15.74
C GLN A 230 -14.33 13.32 14.24
N ASN A 231 -13.22 13.57 13.50
CA ASN A 231 -13.19 13.60 12.03
C ASN A 231 -14.17 14.62 11.43
N GLY A 232 -14.58 15.65 12.18
CA GLY A 232 -15.33 16.78 11.64
C GLY A 232 -14.41 17.72 10.90
N GLY A 233 -14.86 18.28 9.76
CA GLY A 233 -13.98 19.17 9.03
C GLY A 233 -14.51 19.67 7.69
N TYR A 234 -13.57 19.97 6.82
CA TYR A 234 -13.87 20.55 5.51
C TYR A 234 -12.96 19.94 4.43
N TYR A 235 -13.61 19.49 3.34
CA TYR A 235 -12.94 19.02 2.14
C TYR A 235 -12.92 20.13 1.10
N PHE A 236 -11.76 20.45 0.59
CA PHE A 236 -11.53 21.48 -0.40
C PHE A 236 -10.89 20.87 -1.64
N ALA A 237 -11.60 20.94 -2.77
CA ALA A 237 -11.15 20.44 -4.07
C ALA A 237 -11.04 21.60 -5.07
N PRO A 238 -9.92 22.37 -5.05
CA PRO A 238 -9.76 23.54 -5.91
C PRO A 238 -9.52 23.17 -7.37
N SER A 239 -9.06 21.96 -7.64
CA SER A 239 -8.83 21.45 -9.00
C SER A 239 -8.83 19.92 -9.03
N ASP A 240 -8.89 19.35 -10.24
CA ASP A 240 -8.77 17.90 -10.45
C ASP A 240 -7.35 17.37 -10.14
N LEU A 241 -6.37 18.26 -9.98
CA LEU A 241 -4.98 17.92 -9.77
C LEU A 241 -4.64 17.69 -8.29
N PHE A 242 -5.32 18.36 -7.37
CA PHE A 242 -5.10 18.19 -5.94
C PHE A 242 -6.33 18.51 -5.11
N ASP A 243 -6.39 17.93 -3.92
CA ASP A 243 -7.40 18.20 -2.90
C ASP A 243 -6.74 18.43 -1.54
N VAL A 244 -7.50 19.03 -0.62
CA VAL A 244 -7.10 19.23 0.77
C VAL A 244 -8.28 18.92 1.68
N THR A 245 -8.05 18.11 2.68
CA THR A 245 -9.02 17.76 3.73
C THR A 245 -8.48 18.25 5.06
N LEU A 246 -9.23 19.09 5.75
CA LEU A 246 -8.91 19.55 7.10
C LEU A 246 -9.89 18.91 8.07
N LEU A 247 -9.40 18.20 9.08
CA LEU A 247 -10.20 17.50 10.08
C LEU A 247 -9.78 17.91 11.48
N ALA A 248 -10.75 17.97 12.38
CA ALA A 248 -10.54 18.24 13.79
C ALA A 248 -11.23 17.20 14.68
N ASP A 249 -10.60 16.91 15.81
CA ASP A 249 -11.10 16.02 16.85
C ASP A 249 -11.14 16.81 18.17
N TYR A 250 -12.19 16.65 18.97
CA TYR A 250 -12.32 17.26 20.28
C TYR A 250 -12.96 16.33 21.29
N TYR A 251 -12.46 16.36 22.52
CA TYR A 251 -12.91 15.53 23.64
C TYR A 251 -13.27 16.38 24.85
N THR A 252 -14.23 15.95 25.63
CA THR A 252 -14.71 16.70 26.82
C THR A 252 -13.67 16.87 27.93
N ASN A 253 -12.63 16.00 27.98
CA ASN A 253 -11.50 16.18 28.91
C ASN A 253 -10.50 17.26 28.46
N GLY A 254 -10.75 17.96 27.34
CA GLY A 254 -9.87 18.98 26.77
C GLY A 254 -8.80 18.45 25.81
N SER A 255 -8.78 17.16 25.48
CA SER A 255 -7.93 16.62 24.40
C SER A 255 -8.46 17.09 23.04
N TYR A 256 -7.55 17.40 22.13
CA TYR A 256 -7.91 17.79 20.76
C TYR A 256 -6.89 17.32 19.74
N GLY A 257 -7.30 17.26 18.50
CA GLY A 257 -6.44 16.89 17.39
C GLY A 257 -6.79 17.62 16.10
N PHE A 258 -5.79 17.84 15.25
CA PHE A 258 -5.94 18.38 13.90
C PHE A 258 -5.26 17.48 12.89
N ARG A 259 -5.88 17.34 11.74
CA ARG A 259 -5.36 16.57 10.62
C ARG A 259 -5.57 17.33 9.32
N ALA A 260 -4.50 17.47 8.53
CA ALA A 260 -4.55 17.98 7.17
C ALA A 260 -4.09 16.89 6.22
N GLU A 261 -4.91 16.52 5.27
CA GLU A 261 -4.62 15.51 4.25
C GLU A 261 -4.74 16.14 2.87
N SER A 262 -3.84 15.80 1.98
CA SER A 262 -3.86 16.25 0.59
C SER A 262 -3.43 15.12 -0.32
N LYS A 263 -4.14 14.95 -1.44
CA LYS A 263 -3.76 14.08 -2.53
C LYS A 263 -3.55 14.92 -3.77
N TYR A 264 -2.49 14.62 -4.51
CA TYR A 264 -2.21 15.32 -5.76
C TYR A 264 -1.75 14.34 -6.83
N LYS A 265 -2.18 14.59 -8.08
CA LYS A 265 -1.86 13.74 -9.22
C LYS A 265 -1.83 14.56 -10.50
N VAL A 266 -0.68 14.52 -11.18
CA VAL A 266 -0.54 15.03 -12.55
C VAL A 266 -0.29 13.83 -13.46
N ARG A 267 -1.22 13.59 -14.37
CA ARG A 267 -1.20 12.40 -15.23
C ARG A 267 0.11 12.33 -16.03
N TYR A 268 0.76 11.15 -16.04
CA TYR A 268 2.05 10.87 -16.67
C TYR A 268 3.26 11.62 -16.09
N ASN A 269 3.10 12.44 -15.06
CA ASN A 269 4.19 13.17 -14.41
C ASN A 269 4.47 12.64 -13.01
N TYR A 270 3.52 12.80 -12.08
CA TYR A 270 3.71 12.36 -10.70
C TYR A 270 2.38 12.19 -9.96
N THR A 271 2.46 11.43 -8.87
CA THR A 271 1.37 11.28 -7.91
C THR A 271 1.92 11.32 -6.50
N GLY A 272 1.12 11.79 -5.56
CA GLY A 272 1.52 11.80 -4.16
C GLY A 272 0.39 12.11 -3.20
N SER A 273 0.71 11.98 -1.92
CA SER A 273 -0.18 12.34 -0.81
C SER A 273 0.62 12.90 0.35
N LEU A 274 0.04 13.86 1.06
CA LEU A 274 0.58 14.46 2.27
C LEU A 274 -0.47 14.32 3.37
N SER A 275 -0.04 13.89 4.57
CA SER A 275 -0.89 13.84 5.76
C SER A 275 -0.09 14.40 6.94
N LEU A 276 -0.59 15.46 7.53
CA LEU A 276 -0.07 16.11 8.71
C LEU A 276 -1.05 15.89 9.85
N ARG A 277 -0.56 15.46 10.99
CA ARG A 277 -1.38 15.23 12.15
C ARG A 277 -0.73 15.77 13.41
N PHE A 278 -1.52 16.42 14.23
CA PHE A 278 -1.14 16.90 15.55
C PHE A 278 -2.25 16.55 16.55
N GLU A 279 -1.89 16.03 17.71
CA GLU A 279 -2.83 15.74 18.79
C GLU A 279 -2.24 16.21 20.13
N ASN A 280 -3.06 16.85 20.93
CA ASN A 280 -2.79 17.15 22.31
C ASN A 280 -3.67 16.26 23.18
N LEU A 281 -3.08 15.28 23.82
CA LEU A 281 -3.80 14.26 24.58
C LEU A 281 -3.61 14.48 26.09
N ILE A 282 -4.73 14.57 26.79
CA ILE A 282 -4.80 14.66 28.24
C ILE A 282 -5.24 13.30 28.78
N ASN A 283 -4.51 12.75 29.73
CA ASN A 283 -4.83 11.51 30.42
C ASN A 283 -4.93 11.79 31.92
N GLY A 284 -5.91 11.17 32.56
CA GLY A 284 -6.19 11.39 34.00
C GLY A 284 -6.79 12.77 34.31
N GLU A 285 -7.08 13.02 35.55
CA GLU A 285 -7.62 14.29 36.03
C GLU A 285 -6.50 15.17 36.61
N ARG A 286 -6.59 16.48 36.32
CA ARG A 286 -5.59 17.44 36.75
C ARG A 286 -5.51 17.48 38.30
N GLY A 287 -4.31 17.29 38.82
CA GLY A 287 -4.03 17.25 40.24
C GLY A 287 -4.05 15.86 40.87
N LEU A 288 -4.40 14.81 40.11
CA LEU A 288 -4.32 13.42 40.57
C LEU A 288 -3.08 12.70 40.04
N PRO A 289 -2.59 11.64 40.75
CA PRO A 289 -1.54 10.78 40.23
C PRO A 289 -1.96 10.15 38.90
N GLY A 290 -1.09 10.22 37.90
CA GLY A 290 -1.41 9.70 36.57
C GLY A 290 -1.85 10.77 35.56
N TYR A 291 -1.99 12.04 35.96
CA TYR A 291 -2.21 13.13 35.01
C TYR A 291 -1.00 13.29 34.09
N SER A 292 -1.26 13.27 32.80
CA SER A 292 -0.25 13.56 31.77
C SER A 292 -0.85 14.34 30.61
N LYS A 293 -0.05 15.21 30.03
CA LYS A 293 -0.40 15.99 28.82
C LYS A 293 0.68 15.76 27.77
N ASN A 294 0.33 15.06 26.71
CA ASN A 294 1.25 14.64 25.66
C ASN A 294 0.88 15.29 24.33
N ASN A 295 1.86 15.94 23.71
CA ASN A 295 1.77 16.39 22.34
C ASN A 295 2.37 15.33 21.43
N ILE A 296 1.55 14.82 20.51
CA ILE A 296 2.01 13.86 19.53
C ILE A 296 1.73 14.37 18.12
N TYR A 297 2.64 14.07 17.21
CA TYR A 297 2.52 14.46 15.82
C TYR A 297 2.94 13.32 14.89
N ASN A 298 2.44 13.36 13.66
CA ASN A 298 2.87 12.46 12.60
C ASN A 298 2.79 13.17 11.25
N ILE A 299 3.84 13.03 10.47
CA ILE A 299 3.96 13.57 9.11
C ILE A 299 4.16 12.39 8.17
N ARG A 300 3.26 12.24 7.21
CA ARG A 300 3.39 11.26 6.13
C ARG A 300 3.38 11.99 4.80
N TRP A 301 4.35 11.68 3.98
CA TRP A 301 4.41 12.18 2.62
C TRP A 301 4.85 11.07 1.69
N SER A 302 4.04 10.79 0.69
CA SER A 302 4.41 9.90 -0.41
C SER A 302 4.44 10.69 -1.70
N HIS A 303 5.47 10.48 -2.50
CA HIS A 303 5.60 11.07 -3.82
C HIS A 303 6.27 10.07 -4.75
N SER A 304 5.72 9.89 -5.93
CA SER A 304 6.29 9.04 -6.97
C SER A 304 6.19 9.74 -8.31
N GLN A 305 7.34 9.96 -8.94
CA GLN A 305 7.43 10.43 -10.31
C GLN A 305 7.17 9.27 -11.27
N ASP A 306 6.35 9.51 -12.29
CA ASP A 306 6.10 8.52 -13.35
C ASP A 306 7.36 8.35 -14.23
N SER A 307 7.69 7.12 -14.57
CA SER A 307 8.82 6.80 -15.44
C SER A 307 8.71 7.41 -16.86
N LYS A 308 7.49 7.71 -17.31
CA LYS A 308 7.20 8.35 -18.58
C LYS A 308 7.54 9.84 -18.58
N SER A 309 7.53 10.49 -17.42
CA SER A 309 7.86 11.91 -17.26
C SER A 309 9.31 12.21 -17.65
N ASN A 310 10.24 11.41 -17.14
CA ASN A 310 11.65 11.50 -17.50
C ASN A 310 12.34 10.14 -17.34
N PRO A 311 12.73 9.48 -18.44
CA PRO A 311 13.35 8.16 -18.38
C PRO A 311 14.78 8.18 -17.79
N ASN A 312 15.41 9.34 -17.65
CA ASN A 312 16.76 9.48 -17.14
C ASN A 312 16.86 9.99 -15.70
N SER A 313 15.75 10.47 -15.13
CA SER A 313 15.72 10.92 -13.74
C SER A 313 14.45 10.47 -13.06
N ARG A 314 14.56 10.15 -11.77
CA ARG A 314 13.43 9.75 -10.92
C ARG A 314 13.54 10.39 -9.57
N PHE A 315 12.45 11.02 -9.15
CA PHE A 315 12.27 11.50 -7.78
C PHE A 315 11.19 10.67 -7.08
N SER A 316 11.47 10.24 -5.86
CA SER A 316 10.49 9.54 -5.02
C SER A 316 10.70 9.89 -3.56
N ALA A 317 9.60 9.99 -2.82
CA ALA A 317 9.60 10.22 -1.38
C ALA A 317 8.59 9.30 -0.70
N SER A 318 9.01 8.71 0.41
CA SER A 318 8.18 7.96 1.33
C SER A 318 8.57 8.37 2.74
N VAL A 319 7.91 9.38 3.26
CA VAL A 319 8.20 9.99 4.57
C VAL A 319 7.17 9.53 5.57
N ASN A 320 7.63 9.06 6.73
CA ASN A 320 6.83 8.76 7.91
C ASN A 320 7.63 9.17 9.14
N LEU A 321 7.41 10.38 9.60
CA LEU A 321 8.05 11.01 10.75
C LEU A 321 7.02 11.24 11.84
N GLY A 322 7.40 11.12 13.10
CA GLY A 322 6.47 11.41 14.18
C GLY A 322 7.05 11.17 15.55
N SER A 323 6.31 11.54 16.57
CA SER A 323 6.65 11.23 17.95
C SER A 323 6.61 9.73 18.21
N SER A 324 7.53 9.22 19.04
CA SER A 324 7.66 7.79 19.36
C SER A 324 6.37 7.18 19.93
N ASN A 325 5.56 8.01 20.59
CA ASN A 325 4.30 7.56 21.19
C ASN A 325 3.10 7.54 20.21
N TYR A 326 3.27 8.05 18.99
CA TYR A 326 2.15 8.22 18.04
C TYR A 326 1.32 6.94 17.84
N PHE A 327 1.92 5.82 17.49
CA PHE A 327 1.16 4.59 17.24
C PHE A 327 0.53 3.97 18.49
N ARG A 328 1.02 4.30 19.67
CA ARG A 328 0.52 3.76 20.94
C ARG A 328 -0.59 4.61 21.55
N GLU A 329 -0.51 5.94 21.40
CA GLU A 329 -1.37 6.89 22.09
C GLU A 329 -2.39 7.61 21.23
N SER A 330 -2.14 7.72 19.90
CA SER A 330 -3.04 8.42 18.98
C SER A 330 -4.42 7.78 18.99
N VAL A 331 -5.44 8.60 19.20
CA VAL A 331 -6.84 8.18 19.27
C VAL A 331 -7.34 7.50 17.99
N ASN A 332 -6.74 7.79 16.85
CA ASN A 332 -7.11 7.21 15.56
C ASN A 332 -6.31 5.96 15.20
N GLN A 333 -5.26 5.61 15.99
CA GLN A 333 -4.46 4.40 15.81
C GLN A 333 -4.82 3.28 16.78
N LEU A 334 -5.64 3.53 17.77
CA LEU A 334 -5.97 2.56 18.82
C LEU A 334 -6.70 1.30 18.31
N ASN A 335 -7.41 1.40 17.20
CA ASN A 335 -8.15 0.29 16.59
C ASN A 335 -7.46 -0.34 15.39
N THR A 336 -6.25 0.11 15.08
CA THR A 336 -5.47 -0.44 13.96
C THR A 336 -4.32 -1.27 14.52
N PRO A 337 -3.89 -2.34 13.84
CA PRO A 337 -2.72 -3.12 14.26
C PRO A 337 -1.40 -2.36 14.16
N ASN A 338 -1.42 -1.08 13.76
CA ASN A 338 -0.25 -0.21 13.65
C ASN A 338 0.51 -0.01 14.97
N PHE A 339 -0.12 -0.25 16.12
CA PHE A 339 0.57 -0.22 17.41
C PHE A 339 1.70 -1.26 17.53
N LEU A 340 1.66 -2.32 16.70
CA LEU A 340 2.73 -3.31 16.61
C LEU A 340 3.98 -2.78 15.89
N ASN A 341 3.84 -1.66 15.17
CA ASN A 341 4.97 -1.04 14.48
C ASN A 341 5.85 -0.29 15.47
N ASN A 342 7.07 -0.79 15.64
CA ASN A 342 8.08 -0.16 16.48
C ASN A 342 9.03 0.75 15.69
N THR A 343 8.81 0.95 14.40
CA THR A 343 9.71 1.71 13.53
C THR A 343 8.95 2.70 12.66
N LEU A 344 9.48 3.91 12.59
CA LEU A 344 9.11 4.93 11.61
C LEU A 344 10.25 5.03 10.60
N ASN A 345 9.97 4.82 9.33
CA ASN A 345 10.98 4.87 8.28
C ASN A 345 10.61 5.92 7.24
N SER A 346 11.61 6.71 6.84
CA SER A 346 11.46 7.72 5.80
C SER A 346 12.60 7.61 4.80
N SER A 347 12.30 7.82 3.55
CA SER A 347 13.28 7.87 2.47
C SER A 347 12.83 8.87 1.42
N VAL A 348 13.71 9.79 1.06
CA VAL A 348 13.55 10.70 -0.07
C VAL A 348 14.73 10.44 -1.00
N SER A 349 14.46 10.12 -2.24
CA SER A 349 15.51 9.76 -3.19
C SER A 349 15.33 10.46 -4.54
N TYR A 350 16.44 10.95 -5.05
CA TYR A 350 16.57 11.44 -6.41
C TYR A 350 17.65 10.64 -7.12
N SER A 351 17.33 10.09 -8.27
CA SER A 351 18.30 9.38 -9.11
C SER A 351 18.35 9.98 -10.52
N LYS A 352 19.55 10.01 -11.09
CA LYS A 352 19.77 10.49 -12.46
C LYS A 352 20.80 9.62 -13.17
N THR A 353 20.45 9.17 -14.36
CA THR A 353 21.33 8.43 -15.24
C THR A 353 21.85 9.36 -16.33
N PHE A 354 23.15 9.57 -16.35
CA PHE A 354 23.84 10.27 -17.45
C PHE A 354 24.17 9.24 -18.51
N ARG A 355 23.49 9.34 -19.63
CA ARG A 355 23.74 8.45 -20.78
C ARG A 355 25.02 8.88 -21.46
N GLY A 356 25.95 7.96 -21.61
CA GLY A 356 27.23 8.16 -22.23
C GLY A 356 28.01 6.84 -22.24
N TYR A 357 29.29 6.88 -22.61
CA TYR A 357 30.17 5.75 -22.43
C TYR A 357 31.42 6.20 -21.67
N PRO A 358 31.59 5.73 -20.45
CA PRO A 358 30.64 4.93 -19.64
C PRO A 358 29.43 5.73 -19.18
N SER A 359 28.28 5.06 -18.95
CA SER A 359 27.12 5.69 -18.30
C SER A 359 27.41 5.87 -16.80
N VAL A 360 26.83 6.94 -16.23
CA VAL A 360 26.96 7.25 -14.80
C VAL A 360 25.58 7.33 -14.16
N ASN A 361 25.36 6.54 -13.13
CA ASN A 361 24.17 6.57 -12.31
C ASN A 361 24.47 7.31 -11.01
N LEU A 362 23.84 8.47 -10.83
CA LEU A 362 23.89 9.27 -9.61
C LEU A 362 22.63 9.08 -8.81
N SER A 363 22.72 8.83 -7.51
CA SER A 363 21.59 8.86 -6.58
C SER A 363 21.92 9.68 -5.34
N LEU A 364 20.98 10.50 -4.93
CA LEU A 364 21.00 11.27 -3.71
C LEU A 364 19.81 10.81 -2.86
N THR A 365 20.08 10.33 -1.66
CA THR A 365 19.04 9.79 -0.78
C THR A 365 19.16 10.42 0.61
N ALA A 366 18.03 10.85 1.15
CA ALA A 366 17.89 11.20 2.56
C ALA A 366 17.05 10.10 3.22
N SER A 367 17.53 9.49 4.29
CA SER A 367 16.83 8.43 5.01
C SER A 367 16.77 8.72 6.51
N HIS A 368 15.68 8.28 7.11
CA HIS A 368 15.40 8.36 8.54
C HIS A 368 14.80 7.03 8.99
N SER A 369 15.24 6.53 10.13
CA SER A 369 14.70 5.37 10.81
C SER A 369 14.66 5.64 12.31
N GLN A 370 13.47 5.59 12.88
CA GLN A 370 13.24 5.82 14.30
C GLN A 370 12.66 4.56 14.94
N ASN A 371 13.29 4.08 16.02
CA ASN A 371 12.75 3.02 16.84
C ASN A 371 11.90 3.64 17.95
N THR A 372 10.60 3.43 17.89
CA THR A 372 9.65 4.05 18.82
C THR A 372 9.71 3.48 20.24
N ARG A 373 10.28 2.27 20.42
CA ARG A 373 10.45 1.65 21.74
C ARG A 373 11.69 2.15 22.46
N THR A 374 12.82 2.21 21.77
CA THR A 374 14.10 2.67 22.32
C THR A 374 14.29 4.17 22.19
N GLN A 375 13.37 4.85 21.49
CA GLN A 375 13.40 6.28 21.20
C GLN A 375 14.68 6.73 20.48
N THR A 376 15.30 5.81 19.73
CA THR A 376 16.52 6.11 18.97
C THR A 376 16.17 6.49 17.54
N VAL A 377 16.81 7.53 17.04
CA VAL A 377 16.66 8.06 15.68
C VAL A 377 17.99 7.93 14.95
N ASN A 378 17.97 7.24 13.82
CA ASN A 378 19.10 7.12 12.90
C ASN A 378 18.75 7.81 11.58
N MET A 379 19.60 8.71 11.13
CA MET A 379 19.42 9.42 9.87
C MET A 379 20.68 9.37 9.03
N SER A 380 20.47 9.36 7.71
CA SER A 380 21.55 9.63 6.74
C SER A 380 21.09 10.79 5.85
N LEU A 381 21.71 11.96 6.03
CA LEU A 381 21.30 13.23 5.43
C LEU A 381 22.52 14.04 4.88
N PRO A 382 22.86 13.94 3.62
CA PRO A 382 22.41 13.00 2.60
C PRO A 382 23.31 11.76 2.50
N THR A 383 22.84 10.75 1.73
CA THR A 383 23.70 9.74 1.13
C THR A 383 23.81 10.03 -0.37
N LEU A 384 25.02 10.32 -0.82
CA LEU A 384 25.37 10.47 -2.25
C LEU A 384 25.97 9.14 -2.74
N GLN A 385 25.44 8.62 -3.83
CA GLN A 385 26.03 7.46 -4.50
C GLN A 385 26.14 7.71 -6.00
N ALA A 386 27.36 7.57 -6.54
CA ALA A 386 27.58 7.58 -7.95
C ALA A 386 28.26 6.28 -8.40
N ASN A 387 27.71 5.66 -9.43
CA ASN A 387 28.23 4.43 -10.01
C ASN A 387 28.50 4.68 -11.50
N VAL A 388 29.74 4.47 -11.87
CA VAL A 388 30.16 4.46 -13.27
C VAL A 388 29.96 3.06 -13.80
N GLU A 389 29.33 2.93 -14.95
CA GLU A 389 29.11 1.64 -15.59
C GLU A 389 30.43 0.94 -15.89
N ARG A 390 30.37 -0.39 -15.92
CA ARG A 390 31.54 -1.24 -16.17
C ARG A 390 32.21 -0.91 -17.50
N VAL A 391 33.48 -0.56 -17.42
CA VAL A 391 34.35 -0.24 -18.57
C VAL A 391 35.26 -1.43 -18.89
N TYR A 392 35.47 -1.69 -20.18
CA TYR A 392 36.39 -2.72 -20.71
C TYR A 392 37.50 -2.03 -21.45
N PRO A 393 38.63 -1.73 -20.78
CA PRO A 393 39.69 -0.88 -21.37
C PRO A 393 40.31 -1.45 -22.66
N PHE A 394 40.32 -2.77 -22.78
CA PHE A 394 40.95 -3.49 -23.88
C PHE A 394 39.98 -3.87 -25.01
N VAL A 395 38.78 -3.32 -25.03
CA VAL A 395 37.76 -3.61 -26.04
C VAL A 395 37.26 -2.29 -26.65
N LYS A 396 37.20 -2.22 -27.96
CA LYS A 396 36.55 -1.10 -28.67
C LYS A 396 35.05 -1.09 -28.30
N LYS A 397 34.41 0.10 -28.36
CA LYS A 397 33.02 0.34 -27.88
C LYS A 397 31.99 -0.72 -28.30
N ASN A 398 32.15 -1.36 -29.46
CA ASN A 398 31.24 -2.42 -29.93
C ASN A 398 31.99 -3.75 -30.23
N GLY A 399 33.18 -3.95 -29.69
CA GLY A 399 33.99 -5.13 -29.94
C GLY A 399 33.59 -6.36 -29.14
N GLN A 400 33.93 -7.55 -29.66
CA GLN A 400 33.67 -8.80 -28.95
C GLN A 400 34.60 -8.97 -27.73
N LYS A 401 34.03 -9.32 -26.60
CA LYS A 401 34.70 -9.58 -25.33
C LYS A 401 35.15 -11.06 -25.24
N LYS A 402 36.22 -11.42 -26.00
CA LYS A 402 36.73 -12.78 -25.99
C LYS A 402 38.15 -12.82 -25.41
N GLY A 403 38.45 -13.83 -24.57
CA GLY A 403 39.76 -14.06 -23.95
C GLY A 403 39.95 -13.29 -22.61
N ILE A 404 41.06 -13.52 -21.94
CA ILE A 404 41.37 -13.03 -20.60
C ILE A 404 41.48 -11.50 -20.59
N LEU A 405 42.31 -10.94 -21.48
CA LEU A 405 42.63 -9.49 -21.53
C LEU A 405 41.41 -8.64 -21.92
N LYS A 406 40.63 -9.09 -22.90
CA LYS A 406 39.43 -8.35 -23.36
C LYS A 406 38.29 -8.41 -22.38
N ASN A 407 38.30 -9.36 -21.43
CA ASN A 407 37.31 -9.45 -20.34
C ASN A 407 37.72 -8.66 -19.09
N ILE A 408 38.93 -8.09 -19.05
CA ILE A 408 39.32 -7.20 -17.96
C ILE A 408 38.36 -6.01 -17.96
N ASN A 409 37.72 -5.82 -16.84
CA ASN A 409 36.76 -4.75 -16.62
C ASN A 409 37.05 -4.05 -15.29
N LEU A 410 36.75 -2.79 -15.27
CA LEU A 410 36.81 -1.96 -14.08
C LEU A 410 35.49 -1.19 -13.92
N GLN A 411 35.12 -0.94 -12.70
CA GLN A 411 34.00 -0.12 -12.35
C GLN A 411 34.43 0.87 -11.28
N TYR A 412 33.86 2.05 -11.25
CA TYR A 412 34.06 2.99 -10.18
C TYR A 412 32.76 3.29 -9.48
N SER A 413 32.76 3.26 -8.17
CA SER A 413 31.66 3.71 -7.36
C SER A 413 32.12 4.58 -6.22
N VAL A 414 31.37 5.63 -5.92
CA VAL A 414 31.59 6.50 -4.78
C VAL A 414 30.30 6.56 -3.97
N ARG A 415 30.43 6.45 -2.65
CA ARG A 415 29.36 6.64 -1.68
C ARG A 415 29.82 7.62 -0.61
N GLY A 416 29.17 8.79 -0.57
CA GLY A 416 29.29 9.75 0.51
C GLY A 416 28.08 9.68 1.43
N GLU A 417 28.27 9.76 2.71
CA GLU A 417 27.18 9.66 3.69
C GLU A 417 27.47 10.58 4.88
N ASN A 418 26.44 11.30 5.29
CA ASN A 418 26.41 12.01 6.56
C ASN A 418 25.40 11.30 7.45
N ARG A 419 25.88 10.65 8.52
CA ARG A 419 25.07 9.84 9.44
C ARG A 419 24.93 10.54 10.77
N ILE A 420 23.70 10.53 11.27
CA ILE A 420 23.34 11.11 12.56
C ILE A 420 22.60 10.02 13.35
N GLN A 421 23.03 9.81 14.59
CA GLN A 421 22.35 8.94 15.55
C GLN A 421 22.03 9.77 16.79
N THR A 422 20.75 9.84 17.16
CA THR A 422 20.30 10.68 18.25
C THR A 422 19.09 10.06 18.96
N SER A 423 18.66 10.71 20.03
CA SER A 423 17.38 10.37 20.70
C SER A 423 16.23 11.22 20.15
N ASP A 424 15.00 10.74 20.33
CA ASP A 424 13.77 11.45 19.95
C ASP A 424 13.70 12.85 20.57
N SER A 425 14.18 13.01 21.81
CA SER A 425 14.21 14.27 22.55
C SER A 425 15.13 15.35 21.95
N LEU A 426 16.15 14.93 21.20
CA LEU A 426 17.11 15.81 20.52
C LEU A 426 16.82 16.01 19.03
N PHE A 427 15.75 15.39 18.52
CA PHE A 427 15.39 15.45 17.12
C PHE A 427 15.22 16.89 16.61
N LEU A 428 15.96 17.25 15.56
CA LEU A 428 16.06 18.59 14.95
C LEU A 428 16.65 19.69 15.85
N LYS A 429 17.27 19.36 16.98
CA LYS A 429 18.03 20.30 17.80
C LYS A 429 19.49 20.41 17.32
N LYS A 430 20.17 21.43 17.74
CA LYS A 430 21.55 21.71 17.31
C LYS A 430 22.51 20.56 17.68
N GLU A 431 22.38 20.03 18.87
CA GLU A 431 23.19 18.93 19.41
C GLU A 431 23.17 17.68 18.49
N MET A 432 22.03 17.43 17.85
CA MET A 432 21.90 16.35 16.90
C MET A 432 22.85 16.52 15.70
N PHE A 433 23.05 17.75 15.22
CA PHE A 433 23.90 18.02 14.06
C PHE A 433 25.38 18.08 14.44
N ASP A 434 25.68 18.43 15.67
CA ASP A 434 27.06 18.50 16.19
C ASP A 434 27.69 17.10 16.32
N ASP A 435 26.86 16.04 16.52
CA ASP A 435 27.26 14.63 16.58
C ASP A 435 27.26 13.93 15.22
N ALA A 436 27.04 14.66 14.13
CA ALA A 436 27.00 14.12 12.81
C ALA A 436 28.35 13.55 12.35
N MET A 437 28.34 12.33 11.87
CA MET A 437 29.51 11.66 11.26
C MET A 437 29.40 11.70 9.74
N TYR A 438 30.42 12.21 9.07
CA TYR A 438 30.45 12.26 7.62
C TYR A 438 31.70 11.58 7.05
N GLY A 439 31.52 11.00 5.89
CA GLY A 439 32.62 10.34 5.21
C GLY A 439 32.25 9.93 3.78
N MET A 440 33.26 9.49 3.04
CA MET A 440 33.12 9.07 1.65
C MET A 440 33.93 7.80 1.41
N LYS A 441 33.37 6.89 0.65
CA LYS A 441 34.03 5.65 0.23
C LYS A 441 34.10 5.60 -1.28
N HIS A 442 35.29 5.47 -1.80
CA HIS A 442 35.60 5.19 -3.20
C HIS A 442 35.87 3.70 -3.35
N SER A 443 35.32 3.04 -4.37
CA SER A 443 35.53 1.62 -4.61
C SER A 443 35.77 1.37 -6.08
N ILE A 444 36.86 0.69 -6.38
CA ILE A 444 37.31 0.32 -7.73
C ILE A 444 37.49 -1.20 -7.79
N PRO A 445 36.42 -1.97 -8.07
CA PRO A 445 36.57 -3.37 -8.40
C PRO A 445 37.11 -3.53 -9.82
N ILE A 446 38.13 -4.38 -9.96
CA ILE A 446 38.73 -4.78 -11.23
C ILE A 446 38.56 -6.29 -11.32
N GLY A 447 38.11 -6.79 -12.46
CA GLY A 447 37.92 -8.23 -12.60
C GLY A 447 38.05 -8.71 -14.02
N THR A 448 38.31 -9.99 -14.16
CA THR A 448 38.23 -10.71 -15.43
C THR A 448 37.67 -12.10 -15.19
N ASN A 449 36.96 -12.63 -16.16
CA ASN A 449 36.44 -13.98 -16.13
C ASN A 449 36.71 -14.67 -17.49
N PHE A 450 37.08 -15.92 -17.42
CA PHE A 450 37.35 -16.73 -18.60
C PHE A 450 37.04 -18.19 -18.34
N LYS A 451 36.88 -18.96 -19.37
CA LYS A 451 36.73 -20.40 -19.28
C LYS A 451 38.09 -21.08 -19.45
N PHE A 452 38.45 -21.96 -18.50
CA PHE A 452 39.56 -22.87 -18.55
C PHE A 452 39.06 -24.27 -18.86
N LEU A 453 39.73 -25.03 -19.74
CA LEU A 453 39.33 -26.36 -20.19
C LEU A 453 37.84 -26.50 -20.58
N LYS A 454 37.27 -25.46 -21.24
CA LYS A 454 35.84 -25.36 -21.69
C LYS A 454 34.79 -25.42 -20.60
N HIS A 455 35.02 -26.13 -19.49
CA HIS A 455 34.00 -26.39 -18.46
C HIS A 455 34.26 -25.70 -17.13
N LEU A 456 35.50 -25.26 -16.87
CA LEU A 456 35.83 -24.55 -15.64
C LEU A 456 35.73 -23.01 -15.87
N SER A 457 34.96 -22.36 -15.07
CA SER A 457 34.85 -20.90 -15.04
C SER A 457 35.82 -20.33 -14.01
N VAL A 458 36.80 -19.54 -14.45
CA VAL A 458 37.75 -18.84 -13.60
C VAL A 458 37.37 -17.35 -13.55
N SER A 459 37.29 -16.81 -12.35
CA SER A 459 37.10 -15.36 -12.10
C SER A 459 38.26 -14.87 -11.24
N LEU A 460 38.99 -13.89 -11.74
CA LEU A 460 39.99 -13.15 -10.97
C LEU A 460 39.43 -11.77 -10.66
N SER A 461 39.52 -11.34 -9.41
CA SER A 461 39.08 -10.02 -9.01
C SER A 461 40.01 -9.37 -8.01
N GLY A 462 40.25 -8.09 -8.18
CA GLY A 462 40.89 -7.19 -7.25
C GLY A 462 39.93 -6.08 -6.89
N LYS A 463 40.02 -5.60 -5.68
CA LYS A 463 39.20 -4.49 -5.21
C LYS A 463 40.09 -3.50 -4.48
N PHE A 464 40.00 -2.25 -4.85
CA PHE A 464 40.61 -1.13 -4.14
C PHE A 464 39.48 -0.28 -3.54
N ASP A 465 39.52 -0.07 -2.22
CA ASP A 465 38.64 0.83 -1.48
C ASP A 465 39.47 1.92 -0.82
N GLU A 466 39.09 3.17 -0.99
CA GLU A 466 39.60 4.31 -0.23
C GLU A 466 38.48 4.95 0.56
N VAL A 467 38.66 5.17 1.84
CA VAL A 467 37.69 5.74 2.75
C VAL A 467 38.22 7.07 3.27
N TRP A 468 37.43 8.10 3.11
CA TRP A 468 37.63 9.43 3.66
C TRP A 468 36.68 9.61 4.85
N THR A 469 37.18 10.19 5.93
CA THR A 469 36.40 10.49 7.14
C THR A 469 36.63 11.90 7.61
N GLY A 470 35.57 12.51 8.14
CA GLY A 470 35.63 13.84 8.75
C GLY A 470 35.98 13.83 10.24
N GLN A 471 36.15 12.64 10.79
CA GLN A 471 36.56 12.52 12.20
C GLN A 471 37.31 11.22 12.44
N THR A 472 38.23 11.25 13.40
CA THR A 472 38.97 10.09 13.91
C THR A 472 38.86 10.03 15.41
N ILE A 473 39.39 9.00 16.02
CA ILE A 473 39.47 8.88 17.48
C ILE A 473 40.91 8.80 17.93
N LYS A 474 41.16 9.30 19.14
CA LYS A 474 42.36 9.07 19.91
C LYS A 474 41.97 8.41 21.23
N ARG A 475 42.66 7.32 21.57
CA ARG A 475 42.58 6.74 22.90
C ARG A 475 43.74 7.27 23.73
N ASN A 476 43.43 7.79 24.90
CA ASN A 476 44.42 8.26 25.83
C ASN A 476 44.89 7.11 26.71
N ASP A 477 46.11 7.19 27.17
CA ASP A 477 46.70 6.21 28.10
C ASP A 477 45.97 6.17 29.44
N PHE A 478 46.14 5.11 30.19
CA PHE A 478 45.62 4.95 31.55
C PHE A 478 46.00 6.12 32.44
N ASP A 479 45.03 6.71 33.08
CA ASP A 479 45.25 7.79 34.05
C ASP A 479 45.69 7.22 35.40
N ILE A 480 46.97 7.30 35.67
CA ILE A 480 47.59 6.77 36.89
C ILE A 480 47.09 7.51 38.15
N ILE A 481 46.74 8.82 38.00
CA ILE A 481 46.30 9.65 39.13
C ILE A 481 44.88 9.24 39.54
N ASN A 482 43.98 9.15 38.59
CA ASN A 482 42.57 8.82 38.82
C ASN A 482 42.25 7.31 38.75
N GLN A 483 43.24 6.47 38.47
CA GLN A 483 43.10 4.99 38.28
C GLN A 483 41.96 4.62 37.32
N THR A 484 41.83 5.36 36.25
CA THR A 484 40.77 5.14 35.25
C THR A 484 41.36 4.87 33.88
N ILE A 485 40.63 4.04 33.11
CA ILE A 485 40.96 3.79 31.69
C ILE A 485 40.88 5.14 30.93
N GLY A 486 41.89 5.43 30.14
CA GLY A 486 41.96 6.66 29.36
C GLY A 486 40.73 6.90 28.50
N LYS A 487 40.28 8.13 28.47
CA LYS A 487 39.08 8.52 27.70
C LYS A 487 39.34 8.41 26.20
N LYS A 488 38.25 8.11 25.48
CA LYS A 488 38.24 8.15 24.03
C LYS A 488 37.85 9.57 23.58
N ASP A 489 38.76 10.26 22.90
CA ASP A 489 38.50 11.59 22.35
C ASP A 489 38.17 11.51 20.85
N THR A 490 37.21 12.30 20.39
CA THR A 490 36.89 12.44 18.98
C THR A 490 37.60 13.65 18.41
N ILE A 491 38.45 13.43 17.42
CA ILE A 491 39.20 14.47 16.71
C ILE A 491 38.46 14.78 15.41
N LYS A 492 37.91 15.99 15.29
CA LYS A 492 37.30 16.46 14.04
C LYS A 492 38.39 16.89 13.06
N GLY A 493 38.31 16.43 11.83
CA GLY A 493 39.26 16.73 10.76
C GLY A 493 39.27 15.68 9.70
N PHE A 494 39.78 16.02 8.52
CA PHE A 494 39.88 15.10 7.40
C PHE A 494 41.01 14.09 7.59
N ASP A 495 40.69 12.80 7.47
CA ASP A 495 41.65 11.72 7.37
C ASP A 495 41.21 10.66 6.38
N ARG A 496 42.08 9.76 5.95
CA ARG A 496 41.78 8.73 4.97
C ARG A 496 42.57 7.44 5.21
N PHE A 497 41.97 6.33 4.80
CA PHE A 497 42.69 5.07 4.69
C PHE A 497 42.29 4.35 3.40
N ASN A 498 43.21 3.53 2.92
CA ASN A 498 42.97 2.65 1.78
C ASN A 498 43.09 1.19 2.18
N LYS A 499 42.37 0.33 1.49
CA LYS A 499 42.45 -1.12 1.59
C LYS A 499 42.23 -1.77 0.25
N TYR A 500 42.89 -2.88 0.04
CA TYR A 500 42.75 -3.66 -1.19
C TYR A 500 42.68 -5.14 -0.87
N SER A 501 42.04 -5.90 -1.74
CA SER A 501 41.87 -7.35 -1.64
C SER A 501 41.93 -7.99 -3.01
N PHE A 502 42.36 -9.23 -3.06
CA PHE A 502 42.43 -10.03 -4.27
C PHE A 502 41.69 -11.36 -4.06
N SER A 503 41.03 -11.84 -5.11
CA SER A 503 40.40 -13.15 -5.07
C SER A 503 40.45 -13.84 -6.42
N ALA A 504 40.60 -15.16 -6.37
CA ALA A 504 40.50 -16.03 -7.53
C ALA A 504 39.43 -17.10 -7.24
N SER A 505 38.47 -17.25 -8.11
CA SER A 505 37.36 -18.19 -7.96
C SER A 505 37.33 -19.14 -9.14
N LEU A 506 37.20 -20.41 -8.84
CA LEU A 506 37.03 -21.51 -9.78
C LEU A 506 35.68 -22.17 -9.54
N GLY A 507 34.90 -22.36 -10.58
CA GLY A 507 33.60 -23.02 -10.48
C GLY A 507 33.22 -23.76 -11.75
N THR A 508 32.37 -24.78 -11.57
CA THR A 508 31.81 -25.51 -12.70
C THR A 508 30.35 -25.86 -12.45
N THR A 509 29.70 -26.41 -13.45
CA THR A 509 28.34 -26.92 -13.32
C THR A 509 28.34 -28.38 -13.76
N VAL A 510 27.93 -29.25 -12.85
CA VAL A 510 27.80 -30.70 -13.09
C VAL A 510 26.30 -31.02 -13.15
N TYR A 511 25.94 -31.81 -14.13
CA TYR A 511 24.56 -32.24 -14.35
C TYR A 511 24.47 -33.77 -14.14
N GLY A 512 23.55 -34.20 -13.30
CA GLY A 512 23.12 -35.59 -13.16
C GLY A 512 21.65 -35.69 -13.63
N VAL A 513 21.34 -36.73 -14.37
CA VAL A 513 19.96 -37.05 -14.75
C VAL A 513 19.68 -38.53 -14.39
N PHE A 514 18.64 -38.72 -13.57
CA PHE A 514 18.16 -40.05 -13.17
C PHE A 514 16.84 -40.30 -13.87
N ASN A 515 16.79 -41.23 -14.78
CA ASN A 515 15.59 -41.63 -15.49
C ASN A 515 14.89 -42.76 -14.78
N PHE A 516 13.58 -42.71 -14.64
CA PHE A 516 12.75 -43.76 -14.08
C PHE A 516 12.09 -44.58 -15.22
N LYS A 517 11.58 -45.75 -14.90
CA LYS A 517 10.90 -46.66 -15.85
C LYS A 517 9.70 -45.95 -16.45
N GLU A 518 9.43 -46.24 -17.72
CA GLU A 518 8.25 -45.76 -18.43
C GLU A 518 6.95 -46.07 -17.66
N GLY A 519 5.99 -45.15 -17.70
CA GLY A 519 4.70 -45.29 -17.02
C GLY A 519 4.66 -44.73 -15.60
N LYS A 520 5.78 -44.38 -14.97
CA LYS A 520 5.78 -43.75 -13.65
C LYS A 520 5.44 -42.24 -13.74
N LYS A 521 4.80 -41.72 -12.69
CA LYS A 521 4.42 -40.29 -12.57
C LYS A 521 5.64 -39.36 -12.67
N ILE A 522 6.78 -39.75 -12.07
CA ILE A 522 8.04 -39.01 -12.21
C ILE A 522 8.83 -39.74 -13.31
N GLN A 523 9.14 -39.03 -14.40
CA GLN A 523 9.88 -39.58 -15.53
C GLN A 523 11.40 -39.46 -15.34
N SER A 524 11.87 -38.34 -14.86
CA SER A 524 13.27 -38.11 -14.56
C SER A 524 13.48 -37.07 -13.48
N ILE A 525 14.60 -37.17 -12.76
CA ILE A 525 15.08 -36.14 -11.83
C ILE A 525 16.40 -35.60 -12.38
N ARG A 526 16.48 -34.29 -12.55
CA ARG A 526 17.70 -33.58 -12.92
C ARG A 526 18.31 -32.95 -11.69
N HIS A 527 19.53 -33.28 -11.38
CA HIS A 527 20.36 -32.67 -10.34
C HIS A 527 21.39 -31.76 -10.99
N VAL A 528 21.37 -30.49 -10.60
CA VAL A 528 22.37 -29.49 -11.05
C VAL A 528 23.23 -29.12 -9.85
N MET A 529 24.52 -29.49 -9.87
CA MET A 529 25.51 -29.13 -8.87
C MET A 529 26.43 -28.03 -9.39
N ARG A 530 26.71 -27.04 -8.57
CA ARG A 530 27.65 -25.95 -8.87
C ARG A 530 28.67 -25.84 -7.74
N PRO A 531 29.74 -26.70 -7.76
CA PRO A 531 30.86 -26.54 -6.85
C PRO A 531 31.67 -25.30 -7.22
N SER A 532 32.16 -24.58 -6.20
CA SER A 532 33.06 -23.45 -6.34
C SER A 532 34.13 -23.44 -5.27
N VAL A 533 35.32 -23.06 -5.66
CA VAL A 533 36.46 -22.83 -4.78
C VAL A 533 36.93 -21.41 -5.00
N THR A 534 37.09 -20.64 -3.93
CA THR A 534 37.53 -19.27 -3.98
C THR A 534 38.73 -19.07 -3.06
N TYR A 535 39.84 -18.63 -3.61
CA TYR A 535 41.00 -18.20 -2.84
C TYR A 535 41.00 -16.69 -2.69
N GLY A 536 41.08 -16.21 -1.46
CA GLY A 536 41.03 -14.79 -1.16
C GLY A 536 42.23 -14.36 -0.30
N ILE A 537 42.76 -13.15 -0.62
CA ILE A 537 43.85 -12.51 0.11
C ILE A 537 43.43 -11.11 0.51
N ASN A 538 43.56 -10.79 1.79
CA ASN A 538 43.48 -9.44 2.32
C ASN A 538 44.81 -9.10 3.01
N PRO A 539 45.58 -8.16 2.50
CA PRO A 539 46.82 -7.70 3.14
C PRO A 539 46.60 -7.10 4.52
N SER A 540 47.65 -7.04 5.31
CA SER A 540 47.70 -6.33 6.58
C SER A 540 47.73 -4.81 6.36
N PHE A 541 46.99 -4.07 7.15
CA PHE A 541 46.95 -2.63 7.18
C PHE A 541 47.33 -2.09 8.58
N GLU A 542 48.29 -2.73 9.22
CA GLU A 542 48.78 -2.42 10.55
C GLU A 542 49.22 -0.95 10.71
N LYS A 543 49.73 -0.32 9.65
CA LYS A 543 50.08 1.09 9.60
C LYS A 543 48.97 2.07 10.06
N TYR A 544 47.74 1.63 10.20
CA TYR A 544 46.63 2.43 10.69
C TYR A 544 46.24 2.10 12.13
N TYR A 545 47.08 1.36 12.83
CA TYR A 545 46.87 0.97 14.22
C TYR A 545 47.92 1.58 15.10
N ASP A 546 47.49 2.07 16.27
CA ASP A 546 48.29 2.64 17.33
C ASP A 546 48.04 1.87 18.63
N GLU A 547 48.93 2.00 19.62
CA GLU A 547 48.79 1.39 20.94
C GLU A 547 48.50 2.42 22.01
N TYR A 548 47.84 2.02 23.09
CA TYR A 548 47.60 2.83 24.27
C TYR A 548 47.67 1.97 25.54
N ILE A 549 48.08 2.55 26.66
CA ILE A 549 48.20 1.84 27.93
C ILE A 549 46.83 1.72 28.59
N ILE A 550 46.48 0.51 29.05
CA ILE A 550 45.13 0.17 29.59
C ILE A 550 45.09 0.05 31.12
N ASP A 551 46.25 -0.12 31.78
CA ASP A 551 46.32 -0.29 33.23
C ASP A 551 47.63 0.28 33.83
N ALA A 552 47.69 0.30 35.15
CA ALA A 552 48.87 0.75 35.90
C ALA A 552 50.12 -0.13 35.72
N ASN A 553 50.00 -1.34 35.21
CA ASN A 553 51.10 -2.28 34.95
C ASN A 553 51.76 -2.03 33.60
N GLY A 554 51.28 -1.06 32.82
CA GLY A 554 51.82 -0.76 31.50
C GLY A 554 51.38 -1.69 30.40
N ASN A 555 50.33 -2.51 30.62
CA ASN A 555 49.78 -3.35 29.56
C ASN A 555 49.18 -2.44 28.47
N THR A 556 49.51 -2.74 27.23
CA THR A 556 48.99 -2.01 26.06
C THR A 556 47.85 -2.73 25.39
N ASN A 557 46.98 -1.96 24.75
CA ASN A 557 45.96 -2.47 23.82
C ASN A 557 46.01 -1.63 22.53
N GLU A 558 45.67 -2.29 21.43
CA GLU A 558 45.75 -1.67 20.11
C GLU A 558 44.39 -1.11 19.70
N TYR A 559 44.42 -0.05 18.98
CA TYR A 559 43.24 0.55 18.37
C TYR A 559 43.58 1.13 17.01
N THR A 560 42.56 1.32 16.18
CA THR A 560 42.71 2.14 14.97
C THR A 560 41.99 3.49 15.17
N ARG A 561 42.63 4.58 14.75
CA ARG A 561 41.99 5.90 14.78
C ARG A 561 40.71 6.01 13.94
N PHE A 562 40.42 4.97 13.10
CA PHE A 562 39.19 4.85 12.33
C PHE A 562 38.10 4.03 13.03
N GLU A 563 38.29 3.64 14.31
CA GLU A 563 37.33 2.87 15.09
C GLU A 563 35.99 3.62 15.21
N GLY A 564 34.88 2.91 15.00
CA GLY A 564 33.55 3.48 15.03
C GLY A 564 33.10 4.13 13.71
N GLY A 565 33.96 4.19 12.70
CA GLY A 565 33.60 4.67 11.37
C GLY A 565 32.59 3.75 10.68
N PHE A 566 31.56 4.32 10.06
CA PHE A 566 30.48 3.55 9.45
C PHE A 566 30.85 2.86 8.12
N PHE A 567 31.99 3.18 7.51
CA PHE A 567 32.51 2.44 6.35
C PHE A 567 33.46 1.27 6.75
N GLY A 568 33.51 0.96 8.04
CA GLY A 568 34.37 -0.07 8.62
C GLY A 568 35.81 0.42 8.77
N THR A 569 36.65 -0.42 9.35
CA THR A 569 38.04 -0.15 9.62
C THR A 569 38.95 -0.92 8.67
N PRO A 570 40.21 -0.49 8.45
CA PRO A 570 41.22 -1.32 7.79
C PRO A 570 41.49 -2.56 8.65
N GLY A 571 41.66 -3.72 8.04
CA GLY A 571 42.00 -4.95 8.78
C GLY A 571 43.44 -4.92 9.22
N LYS A 572 43.73 -5.19 10.51
CA LYS A 572 45.10 -5.21 11.01
C LYS A 572 45.91 -6.37 10.42
N THR A 573 45.37 -7.59 10.53
CA THR A 573 46.10 -8.82 10.24
C THR A 573 45.96 -9.24 8.77
N PHE A 574 47.01 -9.81 8.23
CA PHE A 574 46.97 -10.49 6.95
C PHE A 574 45.97 -11.68 7.02
N SER A 575 45.15 -11.78 5.98
CA SER A 575 44.19 -12.87 5.87
C SER A 575 44.30 -13.57 4.51
N SER A 576 44.42 -14.85 4.53
CA SER A 576 44.46 -15.72 3.33
C SER A 576 43.50 -16.89 3.57
N SER A 577 42.50 -17.06 2.68
CA SER A 577 41.48 -18.08 2.90
C SER A 577 41.04 -18.79 1.62
N ILE A 578 40.69 -20.06 1.76
CA ILE A 578 40.04 -20.86 0.73
C ILE A 578 38.55 -20.99 1.12
N GLY A 579 37.68 -20.43 0.33
CA GLY A 579 36.23 -20.59 0.43
C GLY A 579 35.75 -21.77 -0.41
N LEU A 580 34.91 -22.64 0.17
CA LEU A 580 34.26 -23.75 -0.51
C LEU A 580 32.76 -23.52 -0.57
N GLY A 581 32.19 -23.59 -1.77
CA GLY A 581 30.77 -23.45 -2.00
C GLY A 581 30.23 -24.62 -2.84
N LEU A 582 29.03 -25.07 -2.49
CA LEU A 582 28.30 -26.06 -3.26
C LEU A 582 26.84 -25.64 -3.34
N SER A 583 26.37 -25.35 -4.55
CA SER A 583 24.97 -25.03 -4.79
C SER A 583 24.32 -26.16 -5.56
N ASN A 584 23.16 -26.61 -5.09
CA ASN A 584 22.42 -27.71 -5.68
C ASN A 584 21.00 -27.25 -6.05
N VAL A 585 20.50 -27.71 -7.19
CA VAL A 585 19.12 -27.56 -7.66
C VAL A 585 18.60 -28.94 -8.08
N LEU A 586 17.41 -29.31 -7.64
CA LEU A 586 16.74 -30.56 -8.04
C LEU A 586 15.45 -30.24 -8.77
N GLU A 587 15.33 -30.74 -9.98
CA GLU A 587 14.15 -30.57 -10.85
C GLU A 587 13.62 -31.95 -11.26
N ALA A 588 12.31 -32.17 -11.19
CA ALA A 588 11.67 -33.38 -11.67
C ALA A 588 10.86 -33.09 -12.94
N LYS A 589 10.89 -34.00 -13.91
CA LYS A 589 9.96 -34.10 -15.00
C LYS A 589 8.83 -35.04 -14.58
N VAL A 590 7.61 -34.55 -14.58
CA VAL A 590 6.42 -35.30 -14.14
C VAL A 590 5.43 -35.37 -15.31
N LYS A 591 4.73 -36.48 -15.48
CA LYS A 591 3.65 -36.60 -16.44
C LYS A 591 2.58 -35.58 -16.12
N ASP A 592 2.13 -34.78 -17.10
CA ASP A 592 1.06 -33.81 -16.89
C ASP A 592 -0.24 -34.54 -16.55
N LYS A 593 -1.09 -33.92 -15.75
CA LYS A 593 -2.44 -34.42 -15.45
C LYS A 593 -3.34 -34.37 -16.67
N ASP A 594 -3.08 -33.44 -17.57
CA ASP A 594 -3.81 -33.29 -18.83
C ASP A 594 -3.21 -34.25 -19.84
N SER A 595 -3.95 -35.31 -20.14
CA SER A 595 -3.54 -36.37 -21.07
C SER A 595 -3.33 -35.88 -22.51
N MET A 596 -3.81 -34.71 -22.87
CA MET A 596 -3.60 -34.08 -24.19
C MET A 596 -2.24 -33.37 -24.32
N LYS A 597 -1.53 -33.12 -23.23
CA LYS A 597 -0.20 -32.48 -23.25
C LYS A 597 0.89 -33.53 -23.28
N LEU A 598 1.50 -33.72 -24.45
CA LEU A 598 2.61 -34.66 -24.67
C LEU A 598 3.92 -34.26 -23.96
N GLU A 599 4.09 -32.98 -23.60
CA GLU A 599 5.29 -32.52 -22.91
C GLU A 599 5.19 -32.67 -21.39
N PRO A 600 6.19 -33.31 -20.75
CA PRO A 600 6.20 -33.46 -19.31
C PRO A 600 6.35 -32.12 -18.58
N LYS A 601 5.57 -31.93 -17.52
CA LYS A 601 5.65 -30.76 -16.64
C LYS A 601 6.96 -30.80 -15.83
N LYS A 602 7.71 -29.68 -15.81
CA LYS A 602 8.91 -29.52 -14.98
C LYS A 602 8.51 -28.94 -13.62
N ILE A 603 8.86 -29.66 -12.56
CA ILE A 603 8.63 -29.24 -11.16
C ILE A 603 9.96 -29.11 -10.46
N LYS A 604 10.21 -27.99 -9.79
CA LYS A 604 11.40 -27.83 -8.93
C LYS A 604 11.13 -28.50 -7.60
N LEU A 605 11.91 -29.53 -7.26
CA LEU A 605 11.86 -30.21 -5.96
C LEU A 605 12.64 -29.42 -4.91
N LEU A 606 13.80 -28.88 -5.29
CA LEU A 606 14.60 -27.97 -4.48
C LEU A 606 15.04 -26.82 -5.36
N ASN A 607 14.59 -25.60 -5.02
CA ASN A 607 15.00 -24.40 -5.74
C ASN A 607 16.47 -24.10 -5.52
N ASN A 608 16.96 -24.32 -4.32
CA ASN A 608 18.38 -24.28 -3.97
C ASN A 608 18.65 -25.11 -2.72
N LEU A 609 19.85 -25.66 -2.63
CA LEU A 609 20.44 -26.20 -1.43
C LEU A 609 21.94 -25.86 -1.48
N ASN A 610 22.30 -24.86 -0.68
CA ASN A 610 23.65 -24.31 -0.68
C ASN A 610 24.40 -24.69 0.58
N PHE A 611 25.65 -25.10 0.42
CA PHE A 611 26.61 -25.27 1.48
C PHE A 611 27.77 -24.32 1.26
N SER A 612 28.25 -23.68 2.32
CA SER A 612 29.42 -22.82 2.25
C SER A 612 30.23 -22.89 3.53
N THR A 613 31.54 -22.91 3.37
CA THR A 613 32.52 -22.83 4.46
C THR A 613 33.80 -22.19 3.94
N SER A 614 34.72 -21.86 4.82
CA SER A 614 36.03 -21.36 4.44
C SER A 614 37.11 -21.88 5.41
N TYR A 615 38.30 -22.07 4.85
CA TYR A 615 39.48 -22.41 5.59
C TYR A 615 40.45 -21.23 5.57
N ASN A 616 40.77 -20.65 6.72
CA ASN A 616 41.72 -19.55 6.83
C ASN A 616 43.14 -20.14 6.98
N ILE A 617 43.97 -19.92 5.96
CA ILE A 617 45.32 -20.43 5.91
C ILE A 617 46.23 -19.67 6.89
N ALA A 618 46.01 -18.34 6.99
CA ALA A 618 46.81 -17.41 7.76
C ALA A 618 46.46 -17.41 9.27
N ALA A 619 45.38 -18.07 9.68
CA ALA A 619 45.02 -18.12 11.12
C ALA A 619 45.84 -19.17 11.84
N ASP A 620 46.27 -18.91 13.07
CA ASP A 620 46.98 -19.84 13.93
C ASP A 620 46.04 -20.90 14.54
N SER A 621 44.79 -20.51 14.79
CA SER A 621 43.78 -21.35 15.41
C SER A 621 42.41 -21.17 14.75
N LEU A 622 41.51 -22.13 14.99
CA LEU A 622 40.11 -22.10 14.47
C LEU A 622 40.06 -21.88 12.95
N LYS A 623 40.91 -22.52 12.20
CA LYS A 623 41.12 -22.34 10.75
C LYS A 623 39.85 -22.55 9.93
N TRP A 624 38.99 -23.47 10.30
CA TRP A 624 37.71 -23.69 9.63
C TRP A 624 36.61 -22.76 10.11
N SER A 625 35.91 -22.14 9.21
CA SER A 625 34.65 -21.47 9.52
C SER A 625 33.51 -22.49 9.67
N PRO A 626 32.44 -22.18 10.41
CA PRO A 626 31.25 -23.01 10.42
C PRO A 626 30.68 -23.24 9.03
N VAL A 627 30.26 -24.48 8.74
CA VAL A 627 29.54 -24.81 7.52
C VAL A 627 28.13 -24.26 7.61
N ARG A 628 27.77 -23.42 6.67
CA ARG A 628 26.41 -22.86 6.54
C ARG A 628 25.66 -23.65 5.47
N MET A 629 24.47 -24.10 5.83
CA MET A 629 23.52 -24.73 4.93
C MET A 629 22.31 -23.83 4.81
N THR A 630 21.89 -23.56 3.58
CA THR A 630 20.64 -22.82 3.30
C THR A 630 19.88 -23.52 2.19
N THR A 631 18.59 -23.71 2.38
CA THR A 631 17.72 -24.24 1.34
C THR A 631 16.41 -23.48 1.32
N SER A 632 15.88 -23.31 0.13
CA SER A 632 14.52 -22.84 -0.07
C SER A 632 13.87 -23.66 -1.17
N THR A 633 12.61 -23.99 -0.98
CA THR A 633 11.82 -24.66 -2.01
C THR A 633 10.36 -24.26 -1.88
N SER A 634 9.68 -24.28 -3.01
CA SER A 634 8.23 -24.18 -3.09
C SER A 634 7.68 -25.45 -3.73
N LEU A 635 6.67 -26.03 -3.13
CA LEU A 635 6.05 -27.27 -3.52
C LEU A 635 4.56 -27.06 -3.77
N PHE A 636 3.95 -28.02 -4.49
CA PHE A 636 2.49 -28.01 -4.77
C PHE A 636 2.00 -26.71 -5.44
N GLU A 637 2.69 -26.29 -6.51
CA GLU A 637 2.33 -25.07 -7.26
C GLU A 637 2.40 -23.81 -6.37
N ASP A 638 3.50 -23.68 -5.62
CA ASP A 638 3.80 -22.59 -4.69
C ASP A 638 2.88 -22.49 -3.45
N LYS A 639 2.02 -23.49 -3.21
CA LYS A 639 1.17 -23.55 -2.03
C LYS A 639 1.93 -23.82 -0.73
N LEU A 640 3.07 -24.50 -0.79
CA LEU A 640 3.92 -24.81 0.35
C LEU A 640 5.31 -24.22 0.11
N SER A 641 5.74 -23.29 0.92
CA SER A 641 7.10 -22.73 0.95
C SER A 641 7.85 -23.27 2.16
N LEU A 642 9.09 -23.75 1.94
CA LEU A 642 10.01 -24.22 2.97
C LEU A 642 11.31 -23.44 2.85
N ASN A 643 11.69 -22.74 3.92
CA ASN A 643 13.01 -22.13 4.05
C ASN A 643 13.70 -22.71 5.28
N LEU A 644 14.87 -23.28 5.07
CA LEU A 644 15.67 -23.92 6.12
C LEU A 644 17.10 -23.38 6.08
N GLY A 645 17.61 -22.97 7.21
CA GLY A 645 19.00 -22.57 7.40
C GLY A 645 19.60 -23.32 8.58
N ALA A 646 20.83 -23.80 8.44
CA ALA A 646 21.54 -24.41 9.52
C ALA A 646 23.03 -24.03 9.52
N THR A 647 23.63 -23.98 10.69
CA THR A 647 25.05 -23.71 10.88
C THR A 647 25.67 -24.84 11.69
N PHE A 648 26.70 -25.43 11.12
CA PHE A 648 27.41 -26.56 11.66
C PHE A 648 28.84 -26.16 11.97
N ASP A 649 29.23 -26.16 13.23
CA ASP A 649 30.59 -25.84 13.66
C ASP A 649 31.43 -27.09 13.78
N PRO A 650 32.60 -27.17 13.12
CA PRO A 650 33.50 -28.28 13.27
C PRO A 650 34.23 -28.31 14.63
N TYR A 651 34.21 -27.19 15.38
CA TYR A 651 34.89 -27.04 16.65
C TYR A 651 33.97 -27.20 17.85
N THR A 652 34.51 -27.68 18.96
CA THR A 652 33.86 -27.73 20.26
C THR A 652 33.94 -26.38 20.96
N VAL A 653 33.31 -26.27 22.11
CA VAL A 653 33.32 -25.05 22.96
C VAL A 653 33.74 -25.42 24.38
N ASN A 654 34.42 -24.49 25.06
CA ASN A 654 34.72 -24.64 26.49
C ASN A 654 33.45 -24.44 27.35
N GLU A 655 33.61 -24.53 28.68
CA GLU A 655 32.53 -24.35 29.68
C GLU A 655 31.85 -22.97 29.55
N ASN A 656 32.57 -21.95 29.17
CA ASN A 656 32.08 -20.61 28.96
C ASN A 656 31.38 -20.39 27.61
N GLY A 657 31.27 -21.45 26.78
CA GLY A 657 30.65 -21.40 25.47
C GLY A 657 31.50 -20.73 24.36
N ARG A 658 32.81 -20.49 24.64
CA ARG A 658 33.76 -20.00 23.63
C ARG A 658 34.32 -21.16 22.80
N ARG A 659 34.44 -20.95 21.49
CA ARG A 659 35.06 -21.92 20.56
C ARG A 659 36.55 -22.17 20.96
N ILE A 660 36.95 -23.42 20.98
CA ILE A 660 38.34 -23.82 21.19
C ILE A 660 38.86 -24.57 19.98
N ASN A 661 40.19 -24.59 19.80
CA ASN A 661 40.85 -25.20 18.62
C ASN A 661 40.92 -26.73 18.68
N THR A 662 39.85 -27.35 19.15
CA THR A 662 39.67 -28.82 19.17
C THR A 662 38.45 -29.15 18.31
N LEU A 663 38.63 -30.08 17.35
CA LEU A 663 37.52 -30.53 16.52
C LEU A 663 36.49 -31.28 17.39
N ASN A 664 35.24 -31.09 17.12
CA ASN A 664 34.13 -31.67 17.88
C ASN A 664 34.16 -33.21 17.89
N ILE A 665 34.66 -33.80 16.81
CA ILE A 665 34.86 -35.27 16.74
C ILE A 665 35.94 -35.75 17.72
N ASN A 666 36.97 -34.95 17.97
CA ASN A 666 38.03 -35.28 18.92
C ASN A 666 37.63 -35.09 20.40
N ASP A 667 36.49 -34.41 20.63
CA ASP A 667 35.90 -34.20 21.97
C ASP A 667 34.72 -35.16 22.22
N GLY A 668 34.66 -36.27 21.51
CA GLY A 668 33.61 -37.30 21.64
C GLY A 668 32.29 -36.94 21.00
N GLY A 669 32.22 -35.84 20.21
CA GLY A 669 31.06 -35.46 19.48
C GLY A 669 31.01 -35.96 18.04
N GLY A 670 30.02 -35.61 17.27
CA GLY A 670 29.94 -35.88 15.83
C GLY A 670 30.90 -35.00 15.01
N LEU A 671 30.98 -35.24 13.69
CA LEU A 671 31.86 -34.49 12.77
C LEU A 671 31.62 -32.96 12.87
N PHE A 672 30.36 -32.55 13.08
CA PHE A 672 29.97 -31.15 13.25
C PHE A 672 28.98 -31.00 14.42
N ARG A 673 29.04 -29.89 15.10
CA ARG A 673 28.07 -29.47 16.10
C ARG A 673 27.10 -28.48 15.47
N MET A 674 25.81 -28.81 15.39
CA MET A 674 24.81 -27.87 14.93
C MET A 674 24.65 -26.76 15.97
N THR A 675 25.00 -25.53 15.61
CA THR A 675 24.95 -24.37 16.51
C THR A 675 23.66 -23.61 16.38
N ARG A 676 23.09 -23.58 15.20
CA ARG A 676 21.83 -22.88 14.89
C ARG A 676 21.10 -23.62 13.78
N ALA A 677 19.77 -23.68 13.91
CA ALA A 677 18.91 -24.07 12.81
C ALA A 677 17.65 -23.19 12.85
N ASN A 678 17.18 -22.78 11.69
CA ASN A 678 15.91 -22.10 11.52
C ASN A 678 15.11 -22.78 10.42
N ILE A 679 13.85 -23.04 10.72
CA ILE A 679 12.89 -23.66 9.79
C ILE A 679 11.70 -22.71 9.72
N ASN A 680 11.37 -22.26 8.49
CA ASN A 680 10.17 -21.49 8.23
C ASN A 680 9.36 -22.23 7.18
N LEU A 681 8.15 -22.63 7.56
CA LEU A 681 7.15 -23.26 6.72
C LEU A 681 6.02 -22.27 6.47
N GLY A 682 5.66 -22.08 5.22
CA GLY A 682 4.49 -21.30 4.83
C GLY A 682 3.59 -22.15 3.96
N PHE A 683 2.34 -22.29 4.34
CA PHE A 683 1.32 -22.98 3.55
C PHE A 683 0.20 -21.99 3.24
N SER A 684 -0.17 -21.87 1.97
CA SER A 684 -1.30 -21.06 1.53
C SER A 684 -2.16 -21.87 0.57
N TYR A 685 -3.45 -21.89 0.85
CA TYR A 685 -4.41 -22.56 0.00
C TYR A 685 -5.68 -21.72 -0.12
N SER A 686 -6.20 -21.59 -1.35
CA SER A 686 -7.44 -20.89 -1.64
C SER A 686 -8.34 -21.79 -2.48
N SER A 687 -9.63 -21.80 -2.16
CA SER A 687 -10.64 -22.54 -2.92
C SER A 687 -11.01 -21.84 -4.23
N LYS A 688 -10.72 -20.54 -4.40
CA LYS A 688 -10.95 -19.82 -5.65
C LYS A 688 -9.98 -20.32 -6.72
N ASN A 689 -10.53 -20.81 -7.85
CA ASN A 689 -9.72 -21.21 -9.00
C ASN A 689 -9.05 -19.95 -9.60
N SER A 690 -7.77 -19.77 -9.30
CA SER A 690 -6.93 -18.70 -9.80
C SER A 690 -6.60 -18.86 -11.30
N LYS A 691 -7.60 -18.96 -12.18
CA LYS A 691 -7.31 -18.99 -13.62
C LYS A 691 -7.35 -17.62 -14.29
N ASN A 692 -7.89 -16.58 -13.67
CA ASN A 692 -8.06 -15.26 -14.32
C ASN A 692 -7.45 -14.06 -13.57
N ASP A 693 -6.94 -14.20 -12.36
CA ASP A 693 -6.28 -13.08 -11.68
C ASP A 693 -4.76 -13.05 -11.95
N LYS A 694 -4.39 -12.76 -13.20
CA LYS A 694 -3.16 -12.03 -13.49
C LYS A 694 -3.41 -10.53 -13.31
N SER A 695 -4.07 -10.14 -12.22
CA SER A 695 -4.01 -8.78 -11.75
C SER A 695 -2.59 -8.58 -11.19
N ASN A 696 -1.92 -7.58 -11.69
CA ASN A 696 -0.64 -7.06 -11.23
C ASN A 696 -0.65 -6.88 -9.70
N GLY A 697 -0.52 -7.99 -8.97
CA GLY A 697 -0.08 -7.96 -7.60
C GLY A 697 1.33 -7.37 -7.64
N SER A 698 1.43 -6.08 -7.44
CA SER A 698 2.70 -5.40 -7.36
C SER A 698 3.54 -6.13 -6.32
N ASP A 699 4.72 -6.54 -6.71
CA ASP A 699 5.80 -7.10 -5.89
C ASP A 699 6.26 -6.14 -4.75
N ASN A 700 5.40 -5.17 -4.35
CA ASN A 700 5.65 -4.19 -3.31
C ASN A 700 5.59 -4.73 -1.88
N SER A 701 5.20 -6.01 -1.69
CA SER A 701 5.23 -6.65 -0.37
C SER A 701 6.64 -7.00 0.11
N ARG A 702 7.67 -6.83 -0.75
CA ARG A 702 9.06 -7.21 -0.44
C ARG A 702 9.97 -6.08 0.04
N SER A 703 9.56 -4.83 0.05
CA SER A 703 10.43 -3.76 0.52
C SER A 703 10.07 -3.34 1.95
N GLY A 704 10.70 -3.97 2.94
CA GLY A 704 10.79 -3.49 4.31
C GLY A 704 10.21 -4.33 5.44
N GLY A 705 9.84 -5.58 5.22
CA GLY A 705 9.64 -6.58 6.27
C GLY A 705 10.89 -7.47 6.40
N ARG A 706 11.15 -8.04 7.57
CA ARG A 706 12.13 -9.12 7.71
C ARG A 706 11.65 -10.25 6.78
N ASN A 707 12.60 -10.98 6.15
CA ASN A 707 12.31 -12.13 5.27
C ASN A 707 11.57 -13.30 5.97
N ASP A 708 11.34 -13.18 7.26
CA ASP A 708 10.61 -14.09 8.15
C ASP A 708 9.20 -13.60 8.51
N ASP A 709 8.75 -12.46 7.98
CA ASP A 709 7.39 -11.96 8.19
C ASP A 709 6.43 -12.57 7.14
N LEU A 710 6.05 -13.82 7.40
CA LEU A 710 5.23 -14.66 6.51
C LEU A 710 3.78 -14.20 6.38
N PHE A 711 3.33 -13.24 7.23
CA PHE A 711 1.95 -12.78 7.26
C PHE A 711 1.72 -11.43 6.57
N GLY A 712 2.74 -10.84 5.98
CA GLY A 712 2.63 -9.50 5.45
C GLY A 712 2.51 -8.46 6.58
N ARG A 713 2.36 -7.21 6.20
CA ARG A 713 2.13 -6.14 7.17
C ARG A 713 0.71 -6.29 7.73
N ALA A 714 0.55 -5.97 9.01
CA ALA A 714 -0.77 -5.92 9.65
C ALA A 714 -1.81 -5.06 8.87
N ASN A 715 -1.35 -4.18 7.99
CA ASN A 715 -2.18 -3.35 7.10
C ASN A 715 -2.75 -4.12 5.89
N ASP A 716 -2.14 -5.22 5.45
CA ASP A 716 -2.66 -6.01 4.31
C ASP A 716 -4.03 -6.62 4.63
N PHE A 717 -4.39 -6.71 5.90
CA PHE A 717 -5.71 -7.13 6.37
C PHE A 717 -6.70 -5.97 6.55
N ALA A 718 -6.22 -4.74 6.62
CA ALA A 718 -7.07 -3.55 6.77
C ALA A 718 -7.55 -2.99 5.42
N ASP A 719 -6.76 -3.20 4.35
CA ASP A 719 -7.05 -2.69 3.00
C ASP A 719 -7.83 -3.66 2.10
N SER A 720 -8.16 -4.87 2.57
CA SER A 720 -9.12 -5.73 1.87
C SER A 720 -10.56 -5.28 2.14
N SER A 721 -10.85 -4.00 1.96
CA SER A 721 -12.19 -3.54 1.69
C SER A 721 -12.63 -4.18 0.36
N PHE A 722 -13.91 -4.55 0.26
CA PHE A 722 -14.51 -4.99 -1.00
C PHE A 722 -14.00 -4.10 -2.12
N ASP A 723 -13.30 -4.69 -3.08
CA ASP A 723 -12.85 -3.97 -4.26
C ASP A 723 -14.12 -3.60 -5.04
N GLU A 724 -14.45 -2.30 -5.08
CA GLU A 724 -15.65 -1.80 -5.75
C GLU A 724 -15.65 -2.09 -7.27
N ASN A 725 -14.55 -2.63 -7.80
CA ASN A 725 -14.40 -2.99 -9.20
C ASN A 725 -14.97 -4.37 -9.58
N ASP A 726 -15.49 -5.15 -8.64
CA ASP A 726 -16.12 -6.45 -8.93
C ASP A 726 -17.63 -6.36 -9.25
N GLU A 727 -18.25 -5.18 -9.15
CA GLU A 727 -19.69 -5.03 -9.39
C GLU A 727 -20.10 -4.91 -10.88
N ASP A 728 -19.18 -4.66 -11.81
CA ASP A 728 -19.50 -4.45 -13.23
C ASP A 728 -19.15 -5.62 -14.16
N LYS A 729 -18.83 -6.77 -13.62
CA LYS A 729 -18.85 -8.02 -14.40
C LYS A 729 -20.14 -8.77 -14.11
N GLU A 730 -21.24 -8.30 -14.68
CA GLU A 730 -22.34 -9.20 -15.04
C GLU A 730 -21.73 -10.24 -15.97
N ASP A 731 -21.52 -11.44 -15.43
CA ASP A 731 -21.20 -12.62 -16.23
C ASP A 731 -22.31 -12.76 -17.30
N GLU A 732 -22.01 -12.42 -18.54
CA GLU A 732 -22.71 -12.96 -19.69
C GLU A 732 -22.48 -14.48 -19.61
N GLU A 733 -23.31 -15.17 -18.83
CA GLU A 733 -23.44 -16.63 -18.88
C GLU A 733 -24.00 -16.99 -20.24
N GLU A 734 -23.14 -17.33 -21.19
CA GLU A 734 -23.54 -18.11 -22.33
C GLU A 734 -24.23 -19.40 -21.82
N ASP A 735 -25.50 -19.57 -22.19
CA ASP A 735 -26.34 -20.75 -21.95
C ASP A 735 -25.70 -22.00 -22.54
N GLU A 736 -24.76 -22.64 -21.86
CA GLU A 736 -24.47 -24.04 -22.04
C GLU A 736 -25.49 -24.88 -21.25
N LYS A 737 -26.46 -25.44 -21.96
CA LYS A 737 -27.41 -26.43 -21.47
C LYS A 737 -26.68 -27.73 -21.08
N GLY A 738 -26.10 -27.76 -19.92
CA GLY A 738 -25.55 -28.91 -19.21
C GLY A 738 -26.12 -28.95 -17.80
N LEU A 739 -26.55 -30.11 -17.30
CA LEU A 739 -26.99 -30.35 -15.92
C LEU A 739 -25.92 -29.75 -14.95
N LYS A 740 -26.16 -28.53 -14.45
CA LYS A 740 -25.31 -27.92 -13.41
C LYS A 740 -25.60 -28.63 -12.10
N PHE A 741 -24.75 -29.56 -11.70
CA PHE A 741 -24.68 -29.96 -10.30
C PHE A 741 -24.36 -28.69 -9.45
N TYR A 742 -25.26 -28.34 -8.56
CA TYR A 742 -25.05 -27.27 -7.58
C TYR A 742 -23.89 -27.68 -6.63
N GLN A 743 -22.67 -27.39 -7.03
CA GLN A 743 -21.55 -27.37 -6.08
C GLN A 743 -21.58 -25.99 -5.40
N ASN A 744 -22.21 -25.91 -4.25
CA ASN A 744 -22.07 -24.78 -3.33
C ASN A 744 -20.63 -24.76 -2.78
N GLN A 745 -19.69 -24.29 -3.59
CA GLN A 745 -18.32 -24.07 -3.14
C GLN A 745 -18.28 -22.73 -2.41
N ILE A 746 -18.29 -22.80 -1.07
CA ILE A 746 -18.01 -21.65 -0.21
C ILE A 746 -16.56 -21.23 -0.49
N PRO A 747 -16.29 -20.01 -1.00
CA PRO A 747 -14.94 -19.53 -1.18
C PRO A 747 -14.23 -19.34 0.16
N TRP A 748 -13.01 -19.88 0.26
CA TRP A 748 -12.19 -19.69 1.45
C TRP A 748 -10.69 -19.66 1.10
N ASP A 749 -9.92 -18.98 1.92
CA ASP A 749 -8.47 -19.00 1.88
C ASP A 749 -7.91 -19.23 3.30
N ILE A 750 -6.88 -20.07 3.37
CA ILE A 750 -6.17 -20.37 4.60
C ILE A 750 -4.68 -20.19 4.37
N ARG A 751 -4.03 -19.52 5.31
CA ARG A 751 -2.57 -19.37 5.37
C ARG A 751 -2.09 -19.85 6.74
N ILE A 752 -1.10 -20.73 6.72
CA ILE A 752 -0.46 -21.27 7.91
C ILE A 752 1.01 -20.99 7.80
N ALA A 753 1.61 -20.45 8.83
CA ALA A 753 3.04 -20.25 8.90
C ALA A 753 3.58 -20.83 10.23
N HIS A 754 4.66 -21.58 10.12
CA HIS A 754 5.35 -22.12 11.28
C HIS A 754 6.81 -21.70 11.24
N SER A 755 7.31 -21.15 12.35
CA SER A 755 8.69 -20.74 12.51
C SER A 755 9.30 -21.44 13.72
N LEU A 756 10.41 -22.11 13.49
CA LEU A 756 11.17 -22.79 14.53
C LEU A 756 12.62 -22.34 14.46
N THR A 757 13.17 -21.89 15.58
CA THR A 757 14.60 -21.55 15.70
C THR A 757 15.22 -22.32 16.84
N TYR A 758 16.24 -23.10 16.51
CA TYR A 758 17.08 -23.86 17.42
C TYR A 758 18.43 -23.17 17.59
N SER A 759 18.94 -23.10 18.82
CA SER A 759 20.27 -22.57 19.14
C SER A 759 21.00 -23.51 20.11
N ASN A 760 22.29 -23.70 19.88
CA ASN A 760 23.19 -24.51 20.71
C ASN A 760 24.58 -23.85 20.79
N ASN A 761 24.63 -22.56 21.11
CA ASN A 761 25.90 -21.82 21.14
C ASN A 761 26.78 -22.19 22.35
N LYS A 762 26.18 -22.52 23.50
CA LYS A 762 26.87 -22.75 24.78
C LYS A 762 26.75 -24.20 25.29
N LYS A 763 26.70 -25.20 24.40
CA LYS A 763 26.31 -26.60 24.72
C LYS A 763 24.92 -26.74 25.36
N GLN A 764 24.15 -25.66 25.46
CA GLN A 764 22.78 -25.65 25.91
C GLN A 764 21.85 -25.66 24.68
N LYS A 765 21.20 -26.80 24.47
CA LYS A 765 20.22 -26.97 23.43
C LYS A 765 18.97 -26.22 23.80
N ASP A 766 18.65 -25.14 23.08
CA ASP A 766 17.46 -24.33 23.33
C ASP A 766 16.67 -24.08 22.04
N ILE A 767 15.36 -24.21 22.13
CA ILE A 767 14.43 -23.73 21.09
C ILE A 767 14.10 -22.29 21.44
N THR A 768 14.74 -21.35 20.74
CA THR A 768 14.59 -19.91 21.00
C THR A 768 13.27 -19.33 20.47
N ASN A 769 12.72 -19.94 19.45
CA ASN A 769 11.41 -19.61 18.89
C ASN A 769 10.71 -20.88 18.37
N ASN A 770 9.46 -21.07 18.68
CA ASN A 770 8.58 -22.07 18.10
C ASN A 770 7.17 -21.52 18.06
N SER A 771 6.77 -21.00 16.93
CA SER A 771 5.49 -20.32 16.78
C SER A 771 4.74 -20.80 15.53
N LEU A 772 3.45 -20.98 15.68
CA LEU A 772 2.50 -21.27 14.61
C LEU A 772 1.56 -20.07 14.46
N MET A 773 1.31 -19.65 13.25
CA MET A 773 0.35 -18.60 12.95
C MET A 773 -0.63 -19.12 11.91
N LEU A 774 -1.88 -18.72 12.04
CA LEU A 774 -2.99 -19.09 11.18
C LEU A 774 -3.75 -17.84 10.80
N SER A 775 -4.07 -17.69 9.53
CA SER A 775 -5.07 -16.73 9.07
C SER A 775 -6.01 -17.40 8.09
N ALA A 776 -7.29 -17.09 8.18
CA ALA A 776 -8.30 -17.66 7.31
C ALA A 776 -9.36 -16.59 6.99
N ASN A 777 -9.88 -16.63 5.76
CA ASN A 777 -11.07 -15.90 5.35
C ASN A 777 -12.03 -16.89 4.71
N ILE A 778 -13.31 -16.74 4.98
CA ILE A 778 -14.37 -17.61 4.51
C ILE A 778 -15.54 -16.73 4.07
N ASP A 779 -15.96 -16.86 2.81
CA ASP A 779 -17.14 -16.20 2.29
C ASP A 779 -18.35 -17.12 2.51
N LEU A 780 -18.98 -17.06 3.70
CA LEU A 780 -20.13 -17.94 4.08
C LEU A 780 -21.29 -17.81 3.10
N SER A 781 -21.47 -16.66 2.49
CA SER A 781 -22.45 -16.39 1.44
C SER A 781 -21.96 -15.20 0.60
N LYS A 782 -22.68 -14.86 -0.48
CA LYS A 782 -22.41 -13.64 -1.27
C LYS A 782 -22.43 -12.35 -0.42
N LYS A 783 -23.09 -12.40 0.75
CA LYS A 783 -23.28 -11.23 1.64
C LYS A 783 -22.54 -11.33 2.99
N TRP A 784 -21.89 -12.44 3.31
CA TRP A 784 -21.17 -12.62 4.56
C TRP A 784 -19.75 -13.11 4.34
N ARG A 785 -18.79 -12.36 4.87
CA ARG A 785 -17.38 -12.74 4.97
C ARG A 785 -16.92 -12.76 6.42
N ILE A 786 -16.26 -13.83 6.82
CA ILE A 786 -15.62 -13.97 8.12
C ILE A 786 -14.12 -14.16 7.89
N GLY A 787 -13.32 -13.33 8.54
CA GLY A 787 -11.87 -13.43 8.55
C GLY A 787 -11.34 -13.56 9.96
N GLY A 788 -10.18 -14.18 10.10
CA GLY A 788 -9.53 -14.26 11.39
C GLY A 788 -8.05 -14.54 11.26
N SER A 789 -7.28 -14.02 12.22
CA SER A 789 -5.88 -14.35 12.39
C SER A 789 -5.60 -14.65 13.85
N SER A 790 -4.80 -15.68 14.11
CA SER A 790 -4.38 -16.08 15.43
C SER A 790 -3.05 -16.82 15.33
N GLY A 791 -2.40 -17.05 16.43
CA GLY A 791 -1.21 -17.88 16.47
C GLY A 791 -1.01 -18.47 17.85
N TYR A 792 -0.05 -19.38 17.93
CA TYR A 792 0.33 -20.03 19.17
C TYR A 792 1.85 -20.04 19.31
N ASP A 793 2.34 -19.54 20.43
CA ASP A 793 3.75 -19.64 20.83
C ASP A 793 3.93 -20.87 21.69
N PHE A 794 4.57 -21.91 21.13
CA PHE A 794 4.83 -23.19 21.84
C PHE A 794 5.89 -23.05 22.92
N LYS A 795 6.80 -22.06 22.81
CA LYS A 795 7.84 -21.82 23.80
C LYS A 795 7.25 -21.20 25.08
N ASN A 796 6.47 -20.14 24.92
CA ASN A 796 5.85 -19.40 26.02
C ASN A 796 4.47 -19.95 26.36
N LYS A 797 3.99 -21.00 25.69
CA LYS A 797 2.70 -21.68 25.90
C LYS A 797 1.52 -20.69 25.92
N GLY A 798 1.44 -19.82 24.92
CA GLY A 798 0.42 -18.79 24.85
C GLY A 798 -0.14 -18.57 23.46
N VAL A 799 -1.41 -18.18 23.40
CA VAL A 799 -2.06 -17.70 22.18
C VAL A 799 -1.54 -16.30 21.90
N THR A 800 -1.15 -16.04 20.66
CA THR A 800 -0.69 -14.72 20.24
C THR A 800 -1.86 -13.79 20.01
N TYR A 801 -1.58 -12.58 19.49
CA TYR A 801 -2.62 -11.63 19.16
C TYR A 801 -3.64 -12.25 18.19
N THR A 802 -4.91 -12.33 18.63
CA THR A 802 -6.00 -12.92 17.87
C THR A 802 -6.97 -11.83 17.48
N GLN A 803 -7.29 -11.77 16.19
CA GLN A 803 -8.27 -10.82 15.66
C GLN A 803 -9.29 -11.57 14.81
N LEU A 804 -10.57 -11.30 15.03
CA LEU A 804 -11.69 -11.77 14.23
C LEU A 804 -12.33 -10.61 13.51
N ARG A 805 -12.75 -10.83 12.28
CA ARG A 805 -13.39 -9.83 11.43
C ARG A 805 -14.63 -10.45 10.82
N PHE A 806 -15.72 -9.72 10.91
CA PHE A 806 -17.01 -10.08 10.34
C PHE A 806 -17.46 -8.94 9.45
N GLU A 807 -17.70 -9.25 8.19
CA GLU A 807 -18.17 -8.30 7.19
C GLU A 807 -19.50 -8.77 6.65
N ARG A 808 -20.45 -7.86 6.55
CA ARG A 808 -21.76 -8.15 5.98
C ARG A 808 -22.16 -7.08 4.98
N ASP A 809 -22.51 -7.55 3.82
CA ASP A 809 -23.18 -6.77 2.79
C ASP A 809 -24.68 -6.74 3.08
N LEU A 810 -25.22 -5.53 3.25
CA LEU A 810 -26.64 -5.27 3.49
C LEU A 810 -27.27 -4.54 2.31
N ASP A 811 -26.83 -4.84 1.09
CA ASP A 811 -27.20 -4.21 -0.17
C ASP A 811 -26.75 -2.74 -0.25
N SER A 812 -27.54 -1.80 0.25
CA SER A 812 -27.17 -0.38 0.28
C SER A 812 -26.20 0.00 1.42
N TRP A 813 -26.03 -0.89 2.42
CA TRP A 813 -25.18 -0.68 3.59
C TRP A 813 -24.08 -1.72 3.65
N LYS A 814 -22.98 -1.38 4.32
CA LYS A 814 -21.92 -2.31 4.72
C LYS A 814 -21.78 -2.31 6.24
N MET A 815 -21.59 -3.49 6.80
CA MET A 815 -21.37 -3.69 8.23
C MET A 815 -20.03 -4.40 8.42
N ASN A 816 -19.19 -3.85 9.31
CA ASN A 816 -17.91 -4.44 9.68
C ASN A 816 -17.87 -4.55 11.22
N PHE A 817 -17.46 -5.72 11.71
CA PHE A 817 -17.21 -5.95 13.12
C PHE A 817 -15.84 -6.60 13.30
N ASN A 818 -14.91 -5.84 13.88
CA ASN A 818 -13.56 -6.30 14.21
C ASN A 818 -13.48 -6.56 15.71
N TRP A 819 -13.00 -7.73 16.09
CA TRP A 819 -12.98 -8.16 17.50
C TRP A 819 -11.64 -8.80 17.85
N VAL A 820 -11.03 -8.30 18.93
CA VAL A 820 -9.88 -8.89 19.61
C VAL A 820 -10.42 -9.46 20.92
N PRO A 821 -10.70 -10.79 20.99
CA PRO A 821 -11.46 -11.39 22.10
C PRO A 821 -10.73 -11.40 23.43
N PHE A 822 -9.41 -11.54 23.41
CA PHE A 822 -8.58 -11.67 24.61
C PHE A 822 -7.21 -11.06 24.38
N SER A 823 -6.50 -10.81 25.41
CA SER A 823 -5.19 -10.18 25.63
C SER A 823 -5.35 -8.86 26.40
N THR A 824 -4.25 -8.26 26.79
CA THR A 824 -4.24 -6.89 27.37
C THR A 824 -4.81 -5.83 26.43
N ARG A 825 -5.09 -6.21 25.18
CA ARG A 825 -5.67 -5.37 24.13
C ARG A 825 -7.03 -5.85 23.64
N ALA A 826 -7.77 -6.58 24.48
CA ALA A 826 -9.15 -6.95 24.18
C ALA A 826 -9.95 -5.70 23.80
N SER A 827 -10.52 -5.71 22.62
CA SER A 827 -11.20 -4.54 22.04
C SER A 827 -12.15 -4.98 20.95
N TRP A 828 -13.10 -4.13 20.61
CA TRP A 828 -13.95 -4.36 19.45
C TRP A 828 -14.30 -3.03 18.77
N TYR A 829 -14.56 -3.12 17.49
CA TYR A 829 -15.00 -2.03 16.65
C TYR A 829 -16.16 -2.51 15.78
N PHE A 830 -17.28 -1.84 15.89
CA PHE A 830 -18.46 -2.04 15.06
C PHE A 830 -18.66 -0.83 14.15
N PHE A 831 -18.91 -1.08 12.90
CA PHE A 831 -19.20 -0.06 11.89
C PHE A 831 -20.39 -0.51 11.05
N ILE A 832 -21.32 0.40 10.77
CA ILE A 832 -22.34 0.27 9.74
C ILE A 832 -22.46 1.60 9.00
N GLY A 833 -22.42 1.58 7.68
CA GLY A 833 -22.47 2.79 6.88
C GLY A 833 -22.97 2.50 5.46
N ILE A 834 -23.36 3.55 4.75
CA ILE A 834 -23.81 3.44 3.37
C ILE A 834 -22.58 3.12 2.47
N LYS A 835 -22.77 2.28 1.47
CA LYS A 835 -21.71 1.90 0.54
C LYS A 835 -21.33 3.03 -0.42
N SER A 836 -22.32 3.82 -0.86
CA SER A 836 -22.09 4.88 -1.82
C SER A 836 -21.21 5.99 -1.24
N ASP A 837 -20.19 6.40 -1.98
CA ASP A 837 -19.30 7.50 -1.63
C ASP A 837 -20.02 8.85 -1.48
N LEU A 838 -21.10 9.04 -2.24
CA LEU A 838 -21.91 10.26 -2.22
C LEU A 838 -22.58 10.53 -0.86
N LEU A 839 -22.86 9.47 -0.09
CA LEU A 839 -23.52 9.54 1.21
C LEU A 839 -22.70 8.79 2.28
N SER A 840 -21.40 8.63 2.11
CA SER A 840 -20.48 7.92 3.01
C SER A 840 -20.44 8.49 4.42
N ASP A 841 -20.91 9.73 4.61
CA ASP A 841 -21.05 10.36 5.93
C ASP A 841 -22.20 9.79 6.76
N LEU A 842 -23.16 9.09 6.14
CA LEU A 842 -24.22 8.39 6.83
C LEU A 842 -23.72 7.05 7.35
N LYS A 843 -23.08 7.09 8.52
CA LYS A 843 -22.46 5.94 9.18
C LYS A 843 -22.68 6.00 10.68
N TYR A 844 -22.66 4.84 11.29
CA TYR A 844 -22.61 4.68 12.74
C TYR A 844 -21.43 3.78 13.09
N ASP A 845 -20.58 4.23 13.98
CA ASP A 845 -19.49 3.44 14.52
C ASP A 845 -19.48 3.45 16.04
N LYS A 846 -19.19 2.29 16.63
CA LYS A 846 -19.04 2.11 18.06
C LYS A 846 -17.83 1.23 18.33
N ARG A 847 -17.08 1.58 19.37
CA ARG A 847 -15.84 0.88 19.72
C ARG A 847 -15.66 0.77 21.21
N ARG A 848 -15.05 -0.33 21.64
CA ARG A 848 -14.49 -0.51 22.97
C ARG A 848 -12.96 -0.52 22.81
N LEU A 849 -12.30 0.40 23.51
CA LEU A 849 -10.85 0.47 23.55
C LEU A 849 -10.29 -0.55 24.55
N PRO A 850 -9.02 -0.96 24.40
CA PRO A 850 -8.35 -1.80 25.39
C PRO A 850 -8.30 -1.14 26.77
N ASP A 851 -8.51 -1.93 27.82
CA ASP A 851 -8.55 -1.42 29.21
C ASP A 851 -7.15 -1.07 29.75
N LYS A 852 -6.07 -1.57 29.12
CA LYS A 852 -4.68 -1.29 29.54
C LYS A 852 -3.86 -0.78 28.38
N ARG A 853 -3.10 0.29 28.62
CA ARG A 853 -2.00 0.75 27.77
C ARG A 853 -0.73 -0.03 28.08
N LEU A 854 -0.06 -0.54 27.07
CA LEU A 854 1.25 -1.18 27.25
C LEU A 854 2.35 -0.12 27.30
#